data_6e97316ba57a94ca82bf8f2285df41c1
#
_entry.id   6e97316ba57a94ca82bf8f2285df41c1
#
_cell.length_a   1.000
_cell.length_b   1.000
_cell.length_c   1.000
_cell.angle_alpha   90.00
_cell.angle_beta   90.00
_cell.angle_gamma   90.00
#
_symmetry.space_group_name_H-M   'P 1'
#
loop_
_entity.id
_entity.type
_entity.pdbx_description
1 polymer ?
#
loop_
_entity_poly.entity_id
_entity_poly.type
_entity_poly.pdbx_seq_one_letter_code
_entity_poly.pdbx_strand_id
1 'polypeptide(L)'
;MKQRLLFFLSLALLLASSRAGFGQNTPPPLGLSANFALFTAVGAVDNNGPSVINGDIGTNAGAFNGFPPGVVNGAIHVADTRSTQAATAVKGAYGHMSALVYSPVAIFGGTPPVTMGPGAYTVNGASTLAGTLILDGGNDPNAKFYLQVTGALTTAQNSQVLLTRGANANNVYWQIGGLATLGQNSVMEGTLLVDGAIIMIAGAQLNGRGLSRGGAITLTTSTATLPGVVAVPAATTTSWLGIALGGVDTDWYKPANWSDGVPTSTVNAIVGSGRSPYPLIAAGTATANGLTIGSSASLTQAGGTLDLKGSLSNDGTISATAGTLSFSGTNSQLIGGSGSTQLWSLTVANANGVIQGQAVRIRGVLAPTSGNLTTNGQPLTLVSDADATALVDHSGTGTVNGNATVQRYISSTNTGPGYRHYSAPVSNSTVADLTTPGFSPEVSQAAVYNTSATPGTTAPFPTVYGYDQARVTLTNASSPFDRGFVVPASLVTPLAVGRGYAVNIAGSERVDFVGTLTNGDLPLALSRNAPGSANEAEAGWQLLGNPYPAPLDYSRVVPADRPNLDAAIYVYASVGQYTGSYRSYANGIGNPVLPVGQGFFARVSSGQTTGGLTFRNSQRLTAPDNTPFQRPTADARPLVQLELRGATGPADALYAYAQTGATAGFDAQFDALKLSNTTGLNLASVASGNEALAIDGRPAFGTSTVLPLAVGVPAAGSYTLAAVALNNLPATLDAVLVDALTGQTVNLRQQPAYTFSVTAAQAAATSRRFTLTFVARTALATAAALTAAEITLYPNPAHAAFTVLVPGAAGAAQLHADLLNALGQVVRRQAAALPAAGTRLVVDATGLAAGVYTLRLQVGATAVAKRVVLQ
;
A
#
# COMPACT_ATOMS: atom_id res chain seq x y z
N MET A 1 -11.40 -54.11 -36.86
CA MET A 1 -11.57 -52.93 -35.96
C MET A 1 -11.95 -53.28 -34.52
N LYS A 2 -12.79 -54.28 -34.28
CA LYS A 2 -13.20 -54.69 -32.91
C LYS A 2 -12.08 -55.25 -31.99
N GLN A 3 -11.11 -55.95 -32.54
CA GLN A 3 -10.00 -56.53 -31.74
C GLN A 3 -8.92 -55.50 -31.32
N ARG A 4 -8.73 -54.42 -32.06
CA ARG A 4 -7.80 -53.33 -31.65
C ARG A 4 -8.39 -52.39 -30.58
N LEU A 5 -9.71 -52.28 -30.51
CA LEU A 5 -10.38 -51.48 -29.48
C LEU A 5 -10.34 -52.17 -28.09
N LEU A 6 -10.39 -53.50 -28.07
CA LEU A 6 -10.29 -54.26 -26.80
C LEU A 6 -8.86 -54.28 -26.24
N PHE A 7 -7.82 -54.18 -27.08
CA PHE A 7 -6.44 -54.10 -26.60
C PHE A 7 -6.10 -52.75 -26.01
N PHE A 8 -6.65 -51.63 -26.56
CA PHE A 8 -6.51 -50.30 -25.97
C PHE A 8 -7.35 -50.10 -24.71
N LEU A 9 -8.50 -50.76 -24.60
CA LEU A 9 -9.29 -50.72 -23.38
C LEU A 9 -8.67 -51.51 -22.23
N SER A 10 -8.01 -52.68 -22.53
CA SER A 10 -7.29 -53.48 -21.53
C SER A 10 -5.99 -52.81 -21.10
N LEU A 11 -5.28 -52.11 -21.98
CA LEU A 11 -4.08 -51.36 -21.64
C LEU A 11 -4.43 -50.06 -20.84
N ALA A 12 -5.54 -49.37 -21.15
CA ALA A 12 -6.04 -48.28 -20.35
C ALA A 12 -6.55 -48.70 -18.97
N LEU A 13 -7.12 -49.94 -18.84
CA LEU A 13 -7.51 -50.47 -17.55
C LEU A 13 -6.29 -50.95 -16.71
N LEU A 14 -5.20 -51.44 -17.34
CA LEU A 14 -3.97 -51.78 -16.62
C LEU A 14 -3.16 -50.55 -16.19
N LEU A 15 -3.29 -49.41 -16.88
CA LEU A 15 -2.69 -48.14 -16.47
C LEU A 15 -3.55 -47.36 -15.44
N ALA A 16 -4.80 -47.68 -15.27
CA ALA A 16 -5.71 -47.12 -14.27
C ALA A 16 -5.68 -47.87 -12.93
N SER A 17 -5.06 -49.08 -12.86
CA SER A 17 -5.10 -49.95 -11.66
C SER A 17 -3.87 -49.80 -10.74
N SER A 18 -2.97 -48.84 -10.94
CA SER A 18 -1.81 -48.63 -10.08
C SER A 18 -1.79 -47.29 -9.31
N ARG A 19 -2.92 -46.66 -9.17
CA ARG A 19 -3.13 -45.66 -8.13
C ARG A 19 -4.15 -46.18 -7.12
N ALA A 20 -3.75 -47.24 -6.35
CA ALA A 20 -4.30 -47.41 -5.03
C ALA A 20 -4.04 -46.11 -4.30
N GLY A 21 -5.08 -45.31 -4.11
CA GLY A 21 -5.02 -44.10 -3.29
C GLY A 21 -4.66 -44.54 -1.87
N PHE A 22 -3.36 -44.51 -1.55
CA PHE A 22 -2.94 -44.34 -0.16
C PHE A 22 -3.57 -43.00 0.25
N GLY A 23 -4.51 -43.00 1.18
CA GLY A 23 -5.03 -41.80 1.80
C GLY A 23 -3.81 -40.91 2.11
N GLN A 24 -3.77 -39.69 1.59
CA GLN A 24 -2.59 -38.84 1.77
C GLN A 24 -2.39 -38.63 3.26
N ASN A 25 -1.34 -39.29 3.82
CA ASN A 25 -0.94 -39.06 5.19
C ASN A 25 -0.62 -37.56 5.35
N THR A 26 -1.39 -36.87 6.15
CA THR A 26 -1.18 -35.43 6.40
C THR A 26 -0.11 -35.25 7.48
N PRO A 27 0.70 -34.18 7.42
CA PRO A 27 1.68 -33.89 8.46
C PRO A 27 1.01 -33.75 9.83
N PRO A 28 1.67 -34.22 10.90
CA PRO A 28 1.16 -34.05 12.26
C PRO A 28 1.02 -32.53 12.59
N PRO A 29 -0.10 -32.11 13.18
CA PRO A 29 -0.34 -30.72 13.54
C PRO A 29 0.54 -30.32 14.73
N LEU A 30 1.71 -29.73 14.44
CA LEU A 30 2.66 -29.36 15.50
C LEU A 30 2.22 -28.14 16.32
N GLY A 31 1.29 -27.30 15.81
CA GLY A 31 0.81 -26.12 16.53
C GLY A 31 1.98 -25.27 17.07
N LEU A 32 1.88 -24.80 18.30
CA LEU A 32 2.94 -24.00 18.92
C LEU A 32 4.22 -24.78 19.24
N SER A 33 4.20 -26.12 19.25
CA SER A 33 5.43 -26.91 19.40
C SER A 33 6.34 -26.86 18.16
N ALA A 34 5.86 -26.35 17.03
CA ALA A 34 6.66 -26.19 15.82
C ALA A 34 7.86 -25.26 15.97
N ASN A 35 7.82 -24.32 16.92
CA ASN A 35 8.89 -23.35 17.16
C ASN A 35 9.99 -23.86 18.10
N PHE A 36 9.76 -25.00 18.77
CA PHE A 36 10.73 -25.58 19.68
C PHE A 36 11.71 -26.49 18.95
N ALA A 37 13.01 -26.24 19.15
CA ALA A 37 14.04 -27.22 18.79
C ALA A 37 14.01 -28.40 19.76
N LEU A 38 13.80 -28.11 21.06
CA LEU A 38 13.65 -29.13 22.10
C LEU A 38 12.54 -28.73 23.07
N PHE A 39 11.62 -29.65 23.33
CA PHE A 39 10.53 -29.43 24.28
C PHE A 39 10.11 -30.72 24.97
N THR A 40 9.85 -30.64 26.28
CA THR A 40 9.20 -31.73 27.01
C THR A 40 7.89 -31.28 27.65
N ALA A 41 6.85 -32.11 27.50
CA ALA A 41 5.57 -31.84 28.14
C ALA A 41 5.60 -32.18 29.64
N VAL A 42 6.42 -33.18 30.03
CA VAL A 42 6.57 -33.64 31.42
C VAL A 42 8.03 -34.09 31.64
N GLY A 43 8.75 -33.42 32.48
CA GLY A 43 10.14 -33.78 32.84
C GLY A 43 11.08 -32.59 32.75
N ALA A 44 12.27 -32.74 33.29
CA ALA A 44 13.29 -31.70 33.28
C ALA A 44 13.95 -31.57 31.92
N VAL A 45 14.52 -30.39 31.68
CA VAL A 45 15.55 -30.16 30.64
C VAL A 45 16.87 -29.98 31.40
N ASP A 46 17.77 -30.91 31.22
CA ASP A 46 19.07 -30.91 31.91
C ASP A 46 20.20 -30.91 30.86
N ASN A 47 21.02 -29.90 30.89
CA ASN A 47 22.17 -29.77 30.01
C ASN A 47 23.50 -29.89 30.79
N ASN A 48 24.38 -30.74 30.29
CA ASN A 48 25.72 -30.97 30.86
C ASN A 48 26.76 -30.64 29.76
N GLY A 49 27.24 -29.41 29.72
CA GLY A 49 28.25 -28.95 28.79
C GLY A 49 27.78 -27.86 27.85
N PRO A 50 28.62 -27.42 26.91
CA PRO A 50 28.32 -26.31 25.99
C PRO A 50 27.43 -26.74 24.80
N SER A 51 26.23 -27.21 25.06
CA SER A 51 25.25 -27.51 24.01
C SER A 51 24.72 -26.25 23.37
N VAL A 52 24.37 -26.31 22.07
CA VAL A 52 23.83 -25.19 21.31
C VAL A 52 22.42 -25.52 20.77
N ILE A 53 21.46 -24.71 21.12
CA ILE A 53 20.06 -24.86 20.71
C ILE A 53 19.66 -23.69 19.83
N ASN A 54 19.38 -23.97 18.56
CA ASN A 54 18.93 -22.99 17.58
C ASN A 54 17.42 -23.14 17.35
N GLY A 55 16.65 -22.46 18.17
CA GLY A 55 15.20 -22.50 18.28
C GLY A 55 14.76 -22.40 19.74
N ASP A 56 13.46 -22.36 19.98
CA ASP A 56 12.94 -22.34 21.35
C ASP A 56 13.24 -23.65 22.06
N ILE A 57 13.42 -23.58 23.38
CA ILE A 57 13.57 -24.75 24.25
C ILE A 57 12.69 -24.59 25.47
N GLY A 58 12.20 -25.70 26.03
CA GLY A 58 11.44 -25.57 27.26
C GLY A 58 10.87 -26.86 27.82
N THR A 59 10.24 -26.70 29.00
CA THR A 59 9.45 -27.74 29.67
C THR A 59 8.16 -27.14 30.20
N ASN A 60 7.06 -27.90 30.08
CA ASN A 60 5.79 -27.48 30.68
C ASN A 60 5.71 -27.87 32.18
N ALA A 61 6.39 -28.95 32.58
CA ALA A 61 6.42 -29.38 34.00
C ALA A 61 7.76 -30.10 34.30
N GLY A 62 8.67 -29.41 34.97
CA GLY A 62 10.00 -29.89 35.32
C GLY A 62 11.00 -28.77 35.50
N ALA A 63 12.19 -29.10 35.94
CA ALA A 63 13.29 -28.16 36.09
C ALA A 63 13.92 -27.84 34.71
N PHE A 64 14.57 -26.67 34.61
CA PHE A 64 15.36 -26.26 33.47
C PHE A 64 16.78 -25.88 33.96
N ASN A 65 17.79 -26.69 33.63
CA ASN A 65 19.12 -26.58 34.15
C ASN A 65 20.21 -26.59 33.08
N GLY A 66 21.37 -25.99 33.37
CA GLY A 66 22.57 -26.08 32.55
C GLY A 66 22.64 -25.08 31.41
N PHE A 67 21.89 -24.00 31.44
CA PHE A 67 21.96 -22.88 30.51
C PHE A 67 22.21 -21.57 31.30
N PRO A 68 23.47 -21.12 31.44
CA PRO A 68 24.74 -21.65 30.93
C PRO A 68 25.23 -22.94 31.63
N PRO A 69 26.22 -23.73 31.04
CA PRO A 69 27.06 -23.36 29.87
C PRO A 69 26.42 -23.59 28.50
N GLY A 70 25.23 -24.19 28.45
CA GLY A 70 24.49 -24.28 27.19
C GLY A 70 24.07 -22.89 26.64
N VAL A 71 23.96 -22.81 25.34
CA VAL A 71 23.53 -21.59 24.63
C VAL A 71 22.19 -21.87 23.91
N VAL A 72 21.23 -20.97 24.12
CA VAL A 72 19.92 -21.00 23.42
C VAL A 72 19.82 -19.81 22.51
N ASN A 73 19.74 -20.06 21.21
CA ASN A 73 19.44 -19.08 20.18
C ASN A 73 17.93 -19.11 19.85
N GLY A 74 17.12 -18.77 20.84
CA GLY A 74 15.67 -18.81 20.86
C GLY A 74 15.13 -18.46 22.24
N ALA A 75 13.83 -18.62 22.45
CA ALA A 75 13.20 -18.38 23.75
C ALA A 75 13.26 -19.63 24.65
N ILE A 76 13.35 -19.41 25.98
CA ILE A 76 13.26 -20.46 27.02
C ILE A 76 11.87 -20.38 27.63
N HIS A 77 11.11 -21.47 27.57
CA HIS A 77 9.73 -21.56 28.07
C HIS A 77 9.65 -22.61 29.19
N VAL A 78 9.42 -22.17 30.43
CA VAL A 78 9.33 -23.03 31.59
C VAL A 78 8.03 -22.78 32.34
N ALA A 79 7.14 -23.75 32.32
CA ALA A 79 5.84 -23.71 33.00
C ALA A 79 5.02 -22.44 32.73
N ASP A 80 5.13 -21.90 31.53
CA ASP A 80 4.40 -20.72 31.06
C ASP A 80 3.21 -21.10 30.14
N THR A 81 2.46 -20.10 29.66
CA THR A 81 1.32 -20.32 28.79
C THR A 81 1.74 -21.00 27.49
N ARG A 82 2.93 -20.69 26.96
CA ARG A 82 3.42 -21.21 25.69
C ARG A 82 3.86 -22.67 25.83
N SER A 83 4.52 -23.01 26.92
CA SER A 83 4.85 -24.42 27.24
C SER A 83 3.60 -25.27 27.43
N THR A 84 2.54 -24.73 28.06
CA THR A 84 1.25 -25.45 28.23
C THR A 84 0.58 -25.73 26.88
N GLN A 85 0.61 -24.76 25.99
CA GLN A 85 0.06 -24.91 24.63
C GLN A 85 0.90 -25.86 23.77
N ALA A 86 2.24 -25.78 23.90
CA ALA A 86 3.15 -26.71 23.24
C ALA A 86 2.94 -28.16 23.71
N ALA A 87 2.77 -28.38 25.04
CA ALA A 87 2.47 -29.71 25.57
C ALA A 87 1.19 -30.33 24.98
N THR A 88 0.16 -29.51 24.83
CA THR A 88 -1.09 -29.94 24.17
C THR A 88 -0.85 -30.29 22.70
N ALA A 89 -0.07 -29.46 21.99
CA ALA A 89 0.25 -29.67 20.57
C ALA A 89 1.09 -30.95 20.37
N VAL A 90 2.12 -31.19 21.19
CA VAL A 90 2.94 -32.42 21.14
C VAL A 90 2.08 -33.67 21.32
N LYS A 91 1.15 -33.64 22.28
CA LYS A 91 0.23 -34.77 22.54
C LYS A 91 -0.67 -35.01 21.31
N GLY A 92 -1.19 -33.96 20.70
CA GLY A 92 -2.02 -34.04 19.50
C GLY A 92 -1.24 -34.56 18.29
N ALA A 93 -0.03 -34.05 18.06
CA ALA A 93 0.85 -34.47 16.98
C ALA A 93 1.30 -35.93 17.12
N TYR A 94 1.64 -36.37 18.33
CA TYR A 94 1.96 -37.77 18.61
C TYR A 94 0.76 -38.70 18.32
N GLY A 95 -0.46 -38.30 18.77
CA GLY A 95 -1.68 -39.09 18.53
C GLY A 95 -2.03 -39.18 17.02
N HIS A 96 -1.78 -38.09 16.29
CA HIS A 96 -1.96 -38.07 14.84
C HIS A 96 -1.06 -39.11 14.14
N MET A 97 0.22 -39.19 14.51
CA MET A 97 1.16 -40.17 13.98
C MET A 97 0.70 -41.58 14.31
N SER A 98 0.16 -41.83 15.51
CA SER A 98 -0.34 -43.15 15.92
C SER A 98 -1.51 -43.68 15.09
N ALA A 99 -2.24 -42.76 14.42
CA ALA A 99 -3.42 -43.10 13.60
C ALA A 99 -3.07 -43.38 12.13
N LEU A 100 -1.82 -43.21 11.72
CA LEU A 100 -1.38 -43.46 10.34
C LEU A 100 -1.24 -44.96 10.07
N VAL A 101 -1.35 -45.34 8.79
CA VAL A 101 -1.10 -46.72 8.33
C VAL A 101 0.34 -46.81 7.89
N TYR A 102 1.07 -47.72 8.50
CA TYR A 102 2.48 -47.94 8.27
C TYR A 102 2.80 -49.22 7.56
N SER A 103 3.84 -49.19 6.71
CA SER A 103 4.45 -50.39 6.11
C SER A 103 5.58 -50.89 7.04
N PRO A 104 5.56 -52.17 7.49
CA PRO A 104 6.61 -52.67 8.37
C PRO A 104 7.94 -52.81 7.61
N VAL A 105 9.03 -52.43 8.28
CA VAL A 105 10.41 -52.63 7.84
C VAL A 105 11.25 -53.27 8.93
N ALA A 106 12.35 -53.91 8.58
CA ALA A 106 13.16 -54.61 9.57
C ALA A 106 14.02 -53.67 10.42
N ILE A 107 14.59 -52.66 9.81
CA ILE A 107 15.50 -51.70 10.45
C ILE A 107 15.40 -50.32 9.78
N PHE A 108 15.78 -49.25 10.51
CA PHE A 108 16.10 -47.95 9.95
C PHE A 108 17.64 -47.77 9.91
N GLY A 109 18.22 -47.71 8.72
CA GLY A 109 19.67 -47.55 8.53
C GLY A 109 20.48 -48.84 8.60
N GLY A 110 21.70 -48.80 8.10
CA GLY A 110 22.57 -49.94 8.01
C GLY A 110 23.90 -49.69 7.28
N THR A 111 24.70 -50.75 7.27
CA THR A 111 25.91 -50.82 6.44
C THR A 111 25.83 -52.13 5.62
N PRO A 112 25.51 -52.08 4.31
CA PRO A 112 25.41 -50.86 3.47
C PRO A 112 24.21 -49.94 3.86
N PRO A 113 24.22 -48.66 3.42
CA PRO A 113 23.14 -47.69 3.69
C PRO A 113 21.77 -48.21 3.24
N VAL A 114 20.76 -48.00 4.07
CA VAL A 114 19.36 -48.26 3.74
C VAL A 114 18.78 -47.01 3.09
N THR A 115 18.16 -47.12 1.91
CA THR A 115 17.52 -46.03 1.20
C THR A 115 16.00 -46.21 1.24
N MET A 116 15.26 -45.16 1.62
CA MET A 116 13.80 -45.14 1.66
C MET A 116 13.26 -43.97 0.85
N GLY A 117 12.22 -44.23 0.06
CA GLY A 117 11.42 -43.19 -0.61
C GLY A 117 10.36 -42.58 0.31
N PRO A 118 9.59 -41.59 -0.16
CA PRO A 118 8.48 -40.99 0.59
C PRO A 118 7.44 -42.05 0.99
N GLY A 119 6.95 -41.99 2.24
CA GLY A 119 6.00 -42.98 2.74
C GLY A 119 5.91 -43.04 4.25
N ALA A 120 5.15 -44.01 4.76
CA ALA A 120 4.99 -44.31 6.18
C ALA A 120 5.54 -45.71 6.49
N TYR A 121 6.50 -45.81 7.40
CA TYR A 121 7.24 -47.04 7.72
C TYR A 121 7.28 -47.27 9.22
N THR A 122 7.19 -48.52 9.66
CA THR A 122 7.29 -48.89 11.07
C THR A 122 8.32 -49.99 11.33
N VAL A 123 9.06 -49.85 12.43
CA VAL A 123 9.83 -50.89 13.08
C VAL A 123 9.15 -51.26 14.38
N ASN A 124 8.83 -52.55 14.57
CA ASN A 124 8.18 -53.03 15.78
C ASN A 124 9.23 -53.30 16.87
N GLY A 125 8.95 -52.79 18.07
CA GLY A 125 9.84 -52.90 19.22
C GLY A 125 10.93 -51.82 19.26
N ALA A 126 11.94 -52.03 20.09
CA ALA A 126 13.11 -51.14 20.17
C ALA A 126 14.00 -51.33 18.93
N SER A 127 14.58 -50.24 18.46
CA SER A 127 15.41 -50.22 17.25
C SER A 127 16.68 -49.39 17.41
N THR A 128 17.78 -49.91 16.79
CA THR A 128 19.03 -49.14 16.68
C THR A 128 19.25 -48.68 15.25
N LEU A 129 19.38 -47.38 15.03
CA LEU A 129 19.83 -46.85 13.75
C LEU A 129 21.34 -46.86 13.74
N ALA A 130 21.95 -47.83 13.03
CA ALA A 130 23.38 -47.99 12.86
C ALA A 130 23.76 -47.63 11.39
N GLY A 131 24.88 -46.93 11.19
CA GLY A 131 25.31 -46.52 9.85
C GLY A 131 24.45 -45.41 9.28
N THR A 132 24.07 -45.53 8.01
CA THR A 132 23.36 -44.43 7.28
C THR A 132 21.96 -44.87 6.86
N LEU A 133 20.96 -44.02 7.17
CA LEU A 133 19.65 -44.05 6.56
C LEU A 133 19.57 -42.93 5.51
N ILE A 134 19.30 -43.26 4.25
CA ILE A 134 19.09 -42.31 3.17
C ILE A 134 17.58 -42.15 2.96
N LEU A 135 17.08 -40.89 3.11
CA LEU A 135 15.72 -40.53 2.74
C LEU A 135 15.77 -39.81 1.40
N ASP A 136 15.27 -40.47 0.37
CA ASP A 136 15.33 -40.03 -1.01
C ASP A 136 13.99 -39.39 -1.42
N GLY A 137 13.96 -38.07 -1.62
CA GLY A 137 12.75 -37.35 -1.99
C GLY A 137 12.27 -37.53 -3.43
N GLY A 138 13.00 -38.25 -4.28
CA GLY A 138 12.62 -38.47 -5.67
C GLY A 138 12.55 -37.19 -6.52
N ASN A 139 13.27 -36.16 -6.14
CA ASN A 139 13.23 -34.77 -6.66
C ASN A 139 11.92 -34.02 -6.36
N ASP A 140 11.13 -34.46 -5.36
CA ASP A 140 9.97 -33.73 -4.87
C ASP A 140 10.32 -33.03 -3.54
N PRO A 141 10.40 -31.67 -3.49
CA PRO A 141 10.67 -30.94 -2.26
C PRO A 141 9.56 -31.05 -1.21
N ASN A 142 8.39 -31.58 -1.60
CA ASN A 142 7.27 -31.84 -0.70
C ASN A 142 7.18 -33.28 -0.25
N ALA A 143 8.15 -34.13 -0.62
CA ALA A 143 8.21 -35.53 -0.22
C ALA A 143 8.13 -35.66 1.30
N LYS A 144 7.23 -36.53 1.79
CA LYS A 144 6.96 -36.72 3.23
C LYS A 144 7.36 -38.12 3.67
N PHE A 145 8.02 -38.16 4.84
CA PHE A 145 8.47 -39.42 5.46
C PHE A 145 7.88 -39.50 6.88
N TYR A 146 7.18 -40.58 7.16
CA TYR A 146 6.61 -40.91 8.47
C TYR A 146 7.24 -42.20 8.97
N LEU A 147 8.02 -42.08 10.06
CA LEU A 147 8.86 -43.18 10.53
C LEU A 147 8.44 -43.51 11.97
N GLN A 148 7.98 -44.73 12.22
CA GLN A 148 7.53 -45.16 13.53
C GLN A 148 8.46 -46.24 14.09
N VAL A 149 8.89 -46.06 15.34
CA VAL A 149 9.52 -47.07 16.19
C VAL A 149 8.57 -47.32 17.35
N THR A 150 7.98 -48.49 17.46
CA THR A 150 6.98 -48.76 18.51
C THR A 150 7.60 -48.89 19.90
N GLY A 151 8.92 -49.07 20.01
CA GLY A 151 9.72 -49.05 21.22
C GLY A 151 10.70 -47.87 21.30
N ALA A 152 11.82 -48.05 21.97
CA ALA A 152 12.88 -47.07 22.05
C ALA A 152 13.71 -46.98 20.75
N LEU A 153 14.19 -45.78 20.40
CA LEU A 153 15.14 -45.57 19.31
C LEU A 153 16.50 -45.19 19.90
N THR A 154 17.55 -45.90 19.47
CA THR A 154 18.93 -45.55 19.74
C THR A 154 19.67 -45.30 18.43
N THR A 155 20.36 -44.17 18.26
CA THR A 155 21.29 -44.03 17.17
C THR A 155 22.68 -44.44 17.58
N ALA A 156 23.37 -45.27 16.79
CA ALA A 156 24.74 -45.68 17.09
C ALA A 156 25.72 -44.48 16.90
N GLN A 157 26.93 -44.65 17.43
CA GLN A 157 27.98 -43.64 17.23
C GLN A 157 28.24 -43.38 15.75
N ASN A 158 28.36 -42.13 15.32
CA ASN A 158 28.61 -41.66 13.95
C ASN A 158 27.54 -42.13 12.95
N SER A 159 26.36 -42.58 13.38
CA SER A 159 25.25 -42.87 12.46
C SER A 159 24.60 -41.58 11.95
N GLN A 160 23.99 -41.67 10.81
CA GLN A 160 23.37 -40.50 10.20
C GLN A 160 22.08 -40.78 9.42
N VAL A 161 21.18 -39.83 9.45
CA VAL A 161 20.08 -39.70 8.48
C VAL A 161 20.52 -38.73 7.41
N LEU A 162 20.55 -39.15 6.15
CA LEU A 162 20.97 -38.32 5.02
C LEU A 162 19.77 -38.02 4.12
N LEU A 163 19.52 -36.75 3.88
CA LEU A 163 18.45 -36.28 2.98
C LEU A 163 18.99 -36.07 1.58
N THR A 164 18.35 -36.69 0.55
CA THR A 164 18.78 -36.62 -0.83
C THR A 164 17.62 -36.28 -1.77
N ARG A 165 17.94 -35.81 -2.97
CA ARG A 165 17.02 -35.58 -4.08
C ARG A 165 15.71 -34.89 -3.65
N GLY A 166 15.81 -33.74 -2.97
CA GLY A 166 14.67 -32.91 -2.57
C GLY A 166 14.03 -33.27 -1.23
N ALA A 167 14.47 -34.31 -0.56
CA ALA A 167 14.01 -34.58 0.81
C ALA A 167 14.36 -33.42 1.75
N ASN A 168 13.44 -33.07 2.64
CA ASN A 168 13.57 -31.89 3.53
C ASN A 168 13.26 -32.30 4.98
N ALA A 169 14.08 -31.88 5.93
CA ALA A 169 13.91 -32.18 7.36
C ALA A 169 12.56 -31.75 7.93
N ASN A 170 11.95 -30.69 7.41
CA ASN A 170 10.59 -30.26 7.77
C ASN A 170 9.50 -31.26 7.39
N ASN A 171 9.78 -32.19 6.49
CA ASN A 171 8.86 -33.21 5.99
C ASN A 171 9.18 -34.59 6.51
N VAL A 172 10.09 -34.74 7.47
CA VAL A 172 10.47 -36.01 8.11
C VAL A 172 9.93 -36.00 9.54
N TYR A 173 9.12 -36.99 9.87
CA TYR A 173 8.45 -37.14 11.15
C TYR A 173 8.71 -38.54 11.72
N TRP A 174 9.22 -38.55 12.94
CA TRP A 174 9.48 -39.76 13.71
C TRP A 174 8.50 -39.88 14.85
N GLN A 175 7.87 -41.01 15.01
CA GLN A 175 7.13 -41.36 16.21
C GLN A 175 7.92 -42.47 16.97
N ILE A 176 8.25 -42.20 18.21
CA ILE A 176 9.06 -43.13 19.03
C ILE A 176 8.27 -43.44 20.29
N GLY A 177 7.93 -44.73 20.48
CA GLY A 177 7.07 -45.24 21.54
C GLY A 177 7.81 -45.45 22.90
N GLY A 178 9.10 -45.26 22.94
CA GLY A 178 9.94 -45.31 24.13
C GLY A 178 10.82 -44.08 24.25
N LEU A 179 12.01 -44.24 24.78
CA LEU A 179 13.01 -43.17 24.83
C LEU A 179 13.75 -43.05 23.49
N ALA A 180 14.23 -41.86 23.18
CA ALA A 180 15.12 -41.59 22.04
C ALA A 180 16.52 -41.25 22.57
N THR A 181 17.54 -42.06 22.18
CA THR A 181 18.95 -41.78 22.49
C THR A 181 19.70 -41.46 21.21
N LEU A 182 20.17 -40.23 21.06
CA LEU A 182 21.03 -39.81 19.96
C LEU A 182 22.49 -40.03 20.38
N GLY A 183 23.14 -41.00 19.76
CA GLY A 183 24.48 -41.45 20.10
C GLY A 183 25.56 -40.45 19.74
N GLN A 184 26.78 -40.70 20.19
CA GLN A 184 27.93 -39.81 20.03
C GLN A 184 28.16 -39.50 18.54
N ASN A 185 28.25 -38.20 18.20
CA ASN A 185 28.47 -37.71 16.84
C ASN A 185 27.42 -38.16 15.81
N SER A 186 26.24 -38.65 16.25
CA SER A 186 25.18 -39.02 15.31
C SER A 186 24.49 -37.76 14.75
N VAL A 187 23.98 -37.87 13.52
CA VAL A 187 23.21 -36.82 12.85
C VAL A 187 21.80 -37.30 12.58
N MET A 188 20.83 -36.61 13.16
CA MET A 188 19.41 -36.93 13.04
C MET A 188 18.67 -35.81 12.35
N GLU A 189 17.80 -36.18 11.41
CA GLU A 189 17.01 -35.24 10.59
C GLU A 189 15.52 -35.41 10.86
N GLY A 190 14.79 -34.27 11.02
CA GLY A 190 13.35 -34.27 11.12
C GLY A 190 12.81 -34.06 12.55
N THR A 191 11.48 -34.11 12.69
CA THR A 191 10.76 -33.94 13.95
C THR A 191 10.60 -35.27 14.67
N LEU A 192 11.16 -35.38 15.87
CA LEU A 192 11.02 -36.53 16.76
C LEU A 192 9.87 -36.27 17.73
N LEU A 193 8.80 -37.03 17.63
CA LEU A 193 7.68 -37.11 18.57
C LEU A 193 7.90 -38.33 19.47
N VAL A 194 8.35 -38.08 20.68
CA VAL A 194 8.85 -39.14 21.59
C VAL A 194 7.90 -39.29 22.78
N ASP A 195 7.51 -40.54 23.08
CA ASP A 195 6.71 -40.84 24.27
C ASP A 195 7.50 -40.75 25.59
N GLY A 196 8.77 -41.20 25.55
CA GLY A 196 9.68 -41.17 26.67
C GLY A 196 10.66 -40.00 26.67
N ALA A 197 11.81 -40.21 27.29
CA ALA A 197 12.87 -39.20 27.35
C ALA A 197 13.63 -39.01 26.03
N ILE A 198 14.28 -37.89 25.87
CA ILE A 198 15.24 -37.62 24.79
C ILE A 198 16.63 -37.43 25.44
N ILE A 199 17.59 -38.20 24.95
CA ILE A 199 18.98 -38.12 25.44
C ILE A 199 19.87 -37.84 24.21
N MET A 200 20.61 -36.72 24.28
CA MET A 200 21.57 -36.36 23.24
C MET A 200 22.98 -36.41 23.82
N ILE A 201 23.77 -37.36 23.32
CA ILE A 201 25.14 -37.63 23.80
C ILE A 201 26.11 -36.67 23.07
N ALA A 202 27.34 -36.55 23.61
CA ALA A 202 28.35 -35.60 23.12
C ALA A 202 28.54 -35.66 21.58
N GLY A 203 28.45 -34.50 20.92
CA GLY A 203 28.57 -34.36 19.50
C GLY A 203 27.32 -34.77 18.70
N ALA A 204 26.25 -35.26 19.34
CA ALA A 204 25.00 -35.55 18.64
C ALA A 204 24.37 -34.26 18.06
N GLN A 205 23.89 -34.39 16.84
CA GLN A 205 23.23 -33.26 16.12
C GLN A 205 21.82 -33.68 15.73
N LEU A 206 20.87 -32.79 16.02
CA LEU A 206 19.49 -32.88 15.58
C LEU A 206 19.17 -31.69 14.69
N ASN A 207 19.05 -31.90 13.38
CA ASN A 207 18.46 -30.92 12.47
C ASN A 207 16.96 -31.18 12.38
N GLY A 208 16.24 -30.65 13.33
CA GLY A 208 14.86 -31.03 13.56
C GLY A 208 14.30 -30.53 14.87
N ARG A 209 13.32 -31.26 15.37
CA ARG A 209 12.66 -31.01 16.66
C ARG A 209 12.71 -32.26 17.53
N GLY A 210 13.11 -32.10 18.78
CA GLY A 210 12.99 -33.16 19.79
C GLY A 210 11.84 -32.82 20.74
N LEU A 211 10.69 -33.43 20.55
CA LEU A 211 9.44 -33.16 21.25
C LEU A 211 9.06 -34.38 22.12
N SER A 212 9.31 -34.32 23.43
CA SER A 212 8.94 -35.37 24.36
C SER A 212 7.54 -35.15 24.94
N ARG A 213 6.75 -36.21 24.97
CA ARG A 213 5.41 -36.22 25.59
C ARG A 213 5.45 -36.54 27.09
N GLY A 214 6.37 -37.38 27.51
CA GLY A 214 6.31 -37.95 28.85
C GLY A 214 7.67 -38.18 29.58
N GLY A 215 8.78 -37.60 29.07
CA GLY A 215 10.08 -37.83 29.68
C GLY A 215 10.99 -36.60 29.63
N ALA A 216 12.07 -36.61 30.39
CA ALA A 216 13.05 -35.54 30.45
C ALA A 216 13.86 -35.45 29.14
N ILE A 217 14.50 -34.29 28.95
CA ILE A 217 15.48 -34.05 27.89
C ILE A 217 16.84 -33.88 28.58
N THR A 218 17.81 -34.72 28.22
CA THR A 218 19.18 -34.64 28.70
C THR A 218 20.15 -34.38 27.58
N LEU A 219 20.97 -33.36 27.72
CA LEU A 219 21.94 -32.92 26.71
C LEU A 219 23.36 -33.02 27.27
N THR A 220 24.29 -33.48 26.43
CA THR A 220 25.72 -33.47 26.76
C THR A 220 26.48 -32.95 25.53
N THR A 221 26.93 -31.70 25.56
CA THR A 221 27.71 -31.08 24.47
C THR A 221 27.16 -31.41 23.07
N SER A 222 25.88 -31.14 22.84
CA SER A 222 25.11 -31.52 21.63
C SER A 222 24.49 -30.30 20.97
N THR A 223 24.02 -30.48 19.74
CA THR A 223 23.38 -29.38 18.99
C THR A 223 21.99 -29.80 18.52
N ALA A 224 20.99 -28.96 18.77
CA ALA A 224 19.66 -29.08 18.17
C ALA A 224 19.34 -27.82 17.40
N THR A 225 18.94 -27.97 16.12
CA THR A 225 18.67 -26.85 15.21
C THR A 225 17.35 -27.08 14.51
N LEU A 226 16.45 -26.12 14.57
CA LEU A 226 15.21 -26.17 13.79
C LEU A 226 15.53 -26.27 12.27
N PRO A 227 14.82 -27.09 11.50
CA PRO A 227 15.07 -27.23 10.08
C PRO A 227 14.93 -25.88 9.38
N GLY A 228 15.94 -25.51 8.58
CA GLY A 228 16.03 -24.20 7.94
C GLY A 228 16.73 -23.11 8.77
N VAL A 229 17.10 -23.40 10.01
CA VAL A 229 17.99 -22.57 10.83
C VAL A 229 19.38 -23.21 10.80
N VAL A 230 20.35 -22.60 10.15
CA VAL A 230 21.73 -23.12 10.15
C VAL A 230 22.37 -22.75 11.49
N ALA A 231 23.11 -23.70 12.09
CA ALA A 231 23.89 -23.45 13.31
C ALA A 231 24.88 -22.30 13.06
N VAL A 232 24.63 -21.15 13.68
CA VAL A 232 25.56 -20.01 13.65
C VAL A 232 26.68 -20.33 14.67
N PRO A 233 27.99 -20.20 14.32
CA PRO A 233 29.05 -20.19 15.29
C PRO A 233 28.70 -19.17 16.40
N ALA A 234 28.94 -19.49 17.68
CA ALA A 234 28.58 -18.64 18.81
C ALA A 234 29.02 -17.19 18.53
N ALA A 235 28.06 -16.35 18.14
CA ALA A 235 28.35 -14.94 17.88
C ALA A 235 28.72 -14.29 19.22
N THR A 236 29.74 -13.45 19.21
CA THR A 236 30.03 -12.60 20.37
C THR A 236 28.78 -11.75 20.65
N THR A 237 28.56 -11.48 21.93
CA THR A 237 27.36 -10.77 22.39
C THR A 237 27.80 -9.48 23.07
N THR A 238 27.06 -8.38 22.81
CA THR A 238 27.23 -7.11 23.53
C THR A 238 25.90 -6.71 24.16
N SER A 239 25.96 -6.12 25.36
CA SER A 239 24.79 -5.75 26.14
C SER A 239 24.66 -4.25 26.30
N TRP A 240 23.45 -3.73 26.15
CA TRP A 240 23.13 -2.34 26.48
C TRP A 240 23.30 -2.09 27.99
N LEU A 241 24.05 -1.05 28.31
CA LEU A 241 24.41 -0.79 29.69
C LEU A 241 23.39 0.07 30.46
N GLY A 242 22.82 1.09 29.79
CA GLY A 242 22.08 2.14 30.50
C GLY A 242 22.97 2.93 31.47
N ILE A 243 22.51 4.07 31.96
CA ILE A 243 23.30 4.95 32.85
C ILE A 243 23.76 4.23 34.13
N ALA A 244 22.95 3.36 34.72
CA ALA A 244 23.26 2.64 35.94
C ALA A 244 24.48 1.71 35.86
N LEU A 245 24.89 1.28 34.66
CA LEU A 245 26.04 0.42 34.38
C LEU A 245 27.13 1.10 33.56
N GLY A 246 27.13 2.44 33.50
CA GLY A 246 28.17 3.20 32.83
C GLY A 246 27.85 3.66 31.39
N GLY A 247 26.68 3.36 30.86
CA GLY A 247 26.17 3.94 29.63
C GLY A 247 25.94 5.45 29.75
N VAL A 248 26.04 6.20 28.67
CA VAL A 248 26.04 7.67 28.70
C VAL A 248 24.72 8.32 28.22
N ASP A 249 24.00 7.71 27.31
CA ASP A 249 22.72 8.22 26.75
C ASP A 249 21.93 7.15 25.99
N THR A 250 21.05 7.56 25.06
CA THR A 250 20.19 6.67 24.29
C THR A 250 20.77 6.27 22.92
N ASP A 251 21.90 6.83 22.51
CA ASP A 251 22.43 6.66 21.17
C ASP A 251 22.96 5.23 20.96
N TRP A 252 22.33 4.50 20.02
CA TRP A 252 22.73 3.15 19.61
C TRP A 252 24.19 3.07 19.17
N TYR A 253 24.71 4.13 18.55
CA TYR A 253 26.04 4.11 17.89
C TYR A 253 27.20 4.44 18.82
N LYS A 254 26.94 4.76 20.08
CA LYS A 254 28.01 5.06 21.04
C LYS A 254 28.58 3.78 21.65
N PRO A 255 29.88 3.49 21.47
CA PRO A 255 30.50 2.32 22.08
C PRO A 255 30.36 2.25 23.60
N ALA A 256 30.38 3.41 24.28
CA ALA A 256 30.23 3.49 25.74
C ALA A 256 28.85 3.05 26.27
N ASN A 257 27.84 2.95 25.39
CA ASN A 257 26.51 2.45 25.78
C ASN A 257 26.42 0.91 25.74
N TRP A 258 27.47 0.22 25.28
CA TRP A 258 27.52 -1.22 25.11
C TRP A 258 28.68 -1.85 25.89
N SER A 259 28.46 -3.05 26.41
CA SER A 259 29.50 -3.75 27.22
C SER A 259 30.76 -4.06 26.43
N ASP A 260 30.62 -4.39 25.13
CA ASP A 260 31.70 -4.86 24.25
C ASP A 260 31.74 -4.10 22.93
N GLY A 261 31.32 -2.82 22.96
CA GLY A 261 31.22 -1.97 21.77
C GLY A 261 29.90 -2.15 21.00
N VAL A 262 29.69 -1.26 20.01
CA VAL A 262 28.47 -1.23 19.20
C VAL A 262 28.28 -2.57 18.47
N PRO A 263 27.06 -3.16 18.47
CA PRO A 263 26.79 -4.40 17.74
C PRO A 263 27.18 -4.31 16.25
N THR A 264 27.63 -5.43 15.70
CA THR A 264 27.98 -5.59 14.30
C THR A 264 27.24 -6.76 13.67
N SER A 265 27.43 -7.00 12.38
CA SER A 265 26.81 -8.12 11.66
C SER A 265 27.13 -9.51 12.21
N THR A 266 28.14 -9.63 13.08
CA THR A 266 28.56 -10.90 13.70
C THR A 266 28.38 -10.90 15.21
N VAL A 267 27.89 -9.82 15.81
CA VAL A 267 27.72 -9.63 17.24
C VAL A 267 26.24 -9.52 17.58
N ASN A 268 25.75 -10.32 18.53
CA ASN A 268 24.39 -10.23 19.03
C ASN A 268 24.25 -9.03 19.98
N ALA A 269 23.15 -8.32 19.85
CA ALA A 269 22.76 -7.22 20.72
C ALA A 269 21.77 -7.70 21.79
N ILE A 270 22.00 -7.37 23.05
CA ILE A 270 21.07 -7.62 24.14
C ILE A 270 20.69 -6.29 24.79
N VAL A 271 19.38 -5.99 24.82
CA VAL A 271 18.79 -4.89 25.55
C VAL A 271 18.04 -5.48 26.75
N GLY A 272 18.73 -5.58 27.89
CA GLY A 272 18.20 -6.20 29.10
C GLY A 272 17.23 -5.30 29.85
N SER A 273 16.43 -5.90 30.73
CA SER A 273 15.54 -5.18 31.67
C SER A 273 16.32 -4.27 32.62
N GLY A 274 15.71 -3.16 33.06
CA GLY A 274 16.31 -2.26 34.07
C GLY A 274 17.49 -1.42 33.56
N ARG A 275 17.65 -1.24 32.26
CA ARG A 275 18.77 -0.54 31.59
C ARG A 275 18.37 0.86 31.10
N SER A 276 17.72 1.64 31.92
CA SER A 276 17.29 3.00 31.53
C SER A 276 18.48 3.99 31.43
N PRO A 277 18.50 4.93 30.45
CA PRO A 277 17.57 4.96 29.32
C PRO A 277 17.83 3.83 28.30
N TYR A 278 16.81 3.45 27.56
CA TYR A 278 16.89 2.43 26.52
C TYR A 278 17.37 2.98 25.18
N PRO A 279 17.86 2.14 24.25
CA PRO A 279 18.43 2.59 23.00
C PRO A 279 17.43 3.26 22.06
N LEU A 280 17.92 4.28 21.34
CA LEU A 280 17.24 5.00 20.26
C LEU A 280 18.05 4.89 18.97
N ILE A 281 17.40 4.51 17.89
CA ILE A 281 17.93 4.61 16.53
C ILE A 281 17.23 5.78 15.85
N ALA A 282 17.94 6.92 15.69
CA ALA A 282 17.36 8.13 15.11
C ALA A 282 17.64 8.25 13.60
N ALA A 283 18.78 7.74 13.11
CA ALA A 283 19.23 7.81 11.72
C ALA A 283 20.31 6.75 11.46
N GLY A 284 20.79 6.64 10.22
CA GLY A 284 21.87 5.73 9.82
C GLY A 284 21.45 4.27 9.78
N THR A 285 22.42 3.35 9.78
CA THR A 285 22.19 1.90 9.79
C THR A 285 22.81 1.29 11.03
N ALA A 286 21.96 0.84 11.95
CA ALA A 286 22.31 0.00 13.08
C ALA A 286 22.33 -1.46 12.61
N THR A 287 23.41 -2.18 12.89
CA THR A 287 23.53 -3.58 12.48
C THR A 287 23.75 -4.46 13.71
N ALA A 288 23.13 -5.62 13.74
CA ALA A 288 23.43 -6.67 14.70
C ALA A 288 23.34 -8.05 14.03
N ASN A 289 23.99 -9.05 14.60
CA ASN A 289 23.68 -10.42 14.23
C ASN A 289 22.26 -10.74 14.68
N GLY A 290 21.99 -11.07 15.90
CA GLY A 290 20.66 -11.16 16.49
C GLY A 290 20.38 -10.02 17.46
N LEU A 291 19.10 -9.78 17.77
CA LEU A 291 18.70 -8.80 18.77
C LEU A 291 17.76 -9.44 19.78
N THR A 292 18.10 -9.30 21.04
CA THR A 292 17.25 -9.71 22.16
C THR A 292 16.83 -8.50 22.98
N ILE A 293 15.52 -8.34 23.19
CA ILE A 293 14.95 -7.29 24.05
C ILE A 293 14.24 -8.00 25.20
N GLY A 294 14.75 -7.80 26.42
CA GLY A 294 14.20 -8.42 27.62
C GLY A 294 12.85 -7.84 28.01
N SER A 295 12.14 -8.56 28.88
CA SER A 295 10.86 -8.11 29.42
C SER A 295 11.04 -6.74 30.11
N SER A 296 10.10 -5.82 29.91
CA SER A 296 10.19 -4.42 30.39
C SER A 296 11.32 -3.58 29.79
N ALA A 297 12.12 -4.10 28.86
CA ALA A 297 13.06 -3.31 28.05
C ALA A 297 12.37 -2.72 26.82
N SER A 298 13.00 -1.70 26.23
CA SER A 298 12.45 -1.10 24.99
C SER A 298 13.55 -0.71 24.00
N LEU A 299 13.17 -0.70 22.72
CA LEU A 299 13.94 -0.10 21.64
C LEU A 299 13.04 0.89 20.91
N THR A 300 13.52 2.12 20.80
CA THR A 300 12.82 3.15 20.00
C THR A 300 13.54 3.35 18.68
N GLN A 301 12.77 3.37 17.58
CA GLN A 301 13.29 3.73 16.27
C GLN A 301 12.54 4.96 15.72
N ALA A 302 13.26 6.07 15.60
CA ALA A 302 12.75 7.33 15.07
C ALA A 302 13.24 7.63 13.64
N GLY A 303 14.05 6.72 13.06
CA GLY A 303 14.59 6.83 11.72
C GLY A 303 15.59 5.73 11.42
N GLY A 304 16.31 5.87 10.29
CA GLY A 304 17.36 4.94 9.89
C GLY A 304 16.91 3.50 9.65
N THR A 305 17.88 2.59 9.63
CA THR A 305 17.63 1.15 9.44
C THR A 305 18.24 0.36 10.60
N LEU A 306 17.48 -0.58 11.13
CA LEU A 306 18.00 -1.65 11.98
C LEU A 306 18.14 -2.91 11.11
N ASP A 307 19.36 -3.34 10.83
CA ASP A 307 19.65 -4.48 9.96
C ASP A 307 20.10 -5.68 10.77
N LEU A 308 19.32 -6.75 10.77
CA LEU A 308 19.58 -7.98 11.49
C LEU A 308 20.01 -9.09 10.54
N LYS A 309 21.18 -9.69 10.84
CA LYS A 309 21.70 -10.87 10.15
C LYS A 309 21.21 -12.18 10.76
N GLY A 310 20.75 -12.16 12.01
CA GLY A 310 20.13 -13.24 12.76
C GLY A 310 18.70 -12.88 13.17
N SER A 311 18.17 -13.62 14.13
CA SER A 311 16.78 -13.49 14.58
C SER A 311 16.58 -12.32 15.57
N LEU A 312 15.33 -11.89 15.71
CA LEU A 312 14.84 -10.99 16.72
C LEU A 312 14.11 -11.81 17.81
N SER A 313 14.46 -11.61 19.08
CA SER A 313 13.69 -12.06 20.23
C SER A 313 13.25 -10.83 21.04
N ASN A 314 11.96 -10.49 20.99
CA ASN A 314 11.42 -9.32 21.68
C ASN A 314 10.39 -9.72 22.73
N ASP A 315 10.81 -9.73 24.01
CA ASP A 315 9.90 -9.90 25.15
C ASP A 315 9.50 -8.56 25.80
N GLY A 316 10.07 -7.45 25.32
CA GLY A 316 9.79 -6.09 25.74
C GLY A 316 8.95 -5.30 24.73
N THR A 317 9.42 -4.12 24.36
CA THR A 317 8.72 -3.23 23.43
C THR A 317 9.66 -2.71 22.34
N ILE A 318 9.28 -2.91 21.08
CA ILE A 318 9.82 -2.16 19.95
C ILE A 318 8.77 -1.15 19.51
N SER A 319 9.14 0.13 19.48
CA SER A 319 8.29 1.22 19.02
C SER A 319 9.01 2.04 17.94
N ALA A 320 8.51 1.98 16.71
CA ALA A 320 9.05 2.75 15.60
C ALA A 320 8.05 3.81 15.12
N THR A 321 8.49 5.07 15.07
CA THR A 321 7.75 6.19 14.47
C THR A 321 8.24 6.52 13.06
N ALA A 322 9.42 6.03 12.69
CA ALA A 322 9.99 6.08 11.35
C ALA A 322 11.07 4.99 11.22
N GLY A 323 11.68 4.87 10.05
CA GLY A 323 12.79 3.94 9.80
C GLY A 323 12.33 2.52 9.41
N THR A 324 13.30 1.62 9.26
CA THR A 324 13.08 0.26 8.74
C THR A 324 13.77 -0.77 9.61
N LEU A 325 13.06 -1.82 10.00
CA LEU A 325 13.67 -3.06 10.45
C LEU A 325 13.92 -3.94 9.22
N SER A 326 15.17 -4.37 9.03
CA SER A 326 15.58 -5.22 7.92
C SER A 326 16.09 -6.56 8.42
N PHE A 327 15.62 -7.64 7.82
CA PHE A 327 16.17 -8.98 7.98
C PHE A 327 16.93 -9.33 6.71
N SER A 328 18.26 -9.43 6.81
CA SER A 328 19.16 -9.60 5.67
C SER A 328 20.20 -10.70 5.91
N GLY A 329 19.85 -11.65 6.76
CA GLY A 329 20.67 -12.82 7.01
C GLY A 329 20.72 -13.80 5.84
N THR A 330 21.58 -14.81 5.96
CA THR A 330 21.72 -15.88 4.98
C THR A 330 20.97 -17.16 5.38
N ASN A 331 20.43 -17.21 6.59
CA ASN A 331 19.64 -18.32 7.13
C ASN A 331 18.21 -17.86 7.38
N SER A 332 17.25 -18.77 7.51
CA SER A 332 15.89 -18.41 7.94
C SER A 332 15.92 -17.67 9.26
N GLN A 333 15.23 -16.53 9.38
CA GLN A 333 15.23 -15.69 10.56
C GLN A 333 13.86 -15.73 11.25
N LEU A 334 13.84 -15.48 12.56
CA LEU A 334 12.64 -15.48 13.37
C LEU A 334 12.38 -14.10 13.97
N ILE A 335 11.12 -13.66 13.95
CA ILE A 335 10.61 -12.59 14.80
C ILE A 335 9.93 -13.26 15.99
N GLY A 336 10.67 -13.52 17.07
CA GLY A 336 10.21 -14.24 18.24
C GLY A 336 10.06 -13.37 19.47
N GLY A 337 9.57 -13.99 20.57
CA GLY A 337 9.32 -13.35 21.85
C GLY A 337 7.83 -13.20 22.17
N SER A 338 7.53 -12.49 23.25
CA SER A 338 6.18 -12.28 23.79
C SER A 338 5.78 -10.81 23.91
N GLY A 339 6.69 -9.91 23.53
CA GLY A 339 6.54 -8.47 23.70
C GLY A 339 5.73 -7.79 22.60
N SER A 340 5.73 -6.46 22.63
CA SER A 340 5.04 -5.61 21.63
C SER A 340 6.01 -5.20 20.52
N THR A 341 5.70 -5.56 19.27
CA THR A 341 6.50 -5.20 18.10
C THR A 341 5.69 -4.30 17.17
N GLN A 342 5.95 -2.99 17.26
CA GLN A 342 5.36 -1.96 16.41
C GLN A 342 6.45 -1.35 15.55
N LEU A 343 6.37 -1.60 14.24
CA LEU A 343 7.35 -1.16 13.25
C LEU A 343 6.77 -0.03 12.38
N TRP A 344 7.63 0.86 11.94
CA TRP A 344 7.27 1.73 10.81
C TRP A 344 7.35 0.92 9.52
N SER A 345 8.52 0.48 9.11
CA SER A 345 8.66 -0.40 7.94
C SER A 345 9.42 -1.69 8.29
N LEU A 346 9.11 -2.75 7.55
CA LEU A 346 9.77 -4.05 7.63
C LEU A 346 10.25 -4.48 6.25
N THR A 347 11.53 -4.80 6.14
CA THR A 347 12.12 -5.38 4.93
C THR A 347 12.57 -6.81 5.18
N VAL A 348 12.16 -7.73 4.31
CA VAL A 348 12.65 -9.11 4.27
C VAL A 348 13.60 -9.24 3.07
N ALA A 349 14.89 -9.01 3.33
CA ALA A 349 15.98 -9.11 2.35
C ALA A 349 16.78 -10.42 2.51
N ASN A 350 16.11 -11.48 2.94
CA ASN A 350 16.67 -12.79 3.21
C ASN A 350 15.99 -13.84 2.34
N ALA A 351 16.73 -14.43 1.40
CA ALA A 351 16.20 -15.44 0.47
C ALA A 351 15.63 -16.70 1.17
N ASN A 352 16.10 -17.01 2.39
CA ASN A 352 15.57 -18.08 3.21
C ASN A 352 14.35 -17.67 4.07
N GLY A 353 13.90 -16.42 3.95
CA GLY A 353 12.69 -15.88 4.54
C GLY A 353 12.78 -15.58 6.04
N VAL A 354 11.67 -15.04 6.54
CA VAL A 354 11.45 -14.68 7.95
C VAL A 354 10.18 -15.36 8.43
N ILE A 355 10.24 -15.99 9.59
CA ILE A 355 9.10 -16.62 10.26
C ILE A 355 8.63 -15.71 11.38
N GLN A 356 7.35 -15.45 11.45
CA GLN A 356 6.73 -14.68 12.52
C GLN A 356 6.35 -15.60 13.67
N GLY A 357 6.91 -15.38 14.85
CA GLY A 357 6.63 -16.10 16.07
C GLY A 357 5.82 -15.29 17.10
N GLN A 358 5.54 -14.03 16.82
CA GLN A 358 4.73 -13.14 17.66
C GLN A 358 3.93 -12.15 16.81
N ALA A 359 3.04 -11.38 17.44
CA ALA A 359 2.28 -10.33 16.76
C ALA A 359 3.18 -9.18 16.29
N VAL A 360 3.00 -8.75 15.04
CA VAL A 360 3.73 -7.62 14.43
C VAL A 360 2.75 -6.62 13.84
N ARG A 361 2.98 -5.35 14.11
CA ARG A 361 2.21 -4.22 13.56
C ARG A 361 3.12 -3.33 12.72
N ILE A 362 2.68 -2.97 11.51
CA ILE A 362 3.46 -2.17 10.55
C ILE A 362 2.63 -0.95 10.15
N ARG A 363 3.20 0.26 10.23
CA ARG A 363 2.54 1.53 9.86
C ARG A 363 2.96 2.09 8.51
N GLY A 364 4.11 1.73 7.98
CA GLY A 364 4.67 2.19 6.71
C GLY A 364 4.68 1.09 5.65
N VAL A 365 5.85 0.63 5.27
CA VAL A 365 6.04 -0.31 4.17
C VAL A 365 6.46 -1.69 4.68
N LEU A 366 5.75 -2.73 4.26
CA LEU A 366 6.21 -4.11 4.33
C LEU A 366 6.80 -4.49 2.97
N ALA A 367 8.11 -4.76 2.92
CA ALA A 367 8.85 -5.06 1.69
C ALA A 367 9.50 -6.44 1.74
N PRO A 368 8.85 -7.51 1.28
CA PRO A 368 9.47 -8.82 1.09
C PRO A 368 10.31 -8.83 -0.20
N THR A 369 11.56 -8.31 -0.12
CA THR A 369 12.38 -8.03 -1.30
C THR A 369 13.00 -9.28 -1.93
N SER A 370 13.50 -10.23 -1.12
CA SER A 370 14.16 -11.43 -1.63
C SER A 370 13.77 -12.73 -0.92
N GLY A 371 12.81 -12.69 -0.01
CA GLY A 371 12.33 -13.88 0.71
C GLY A 371 10.97 -13.63 1.33
N ASN A 372 10.32 -14.68 1.75
CA ASN A 372 8.97 -14.65 2.26
C ASN A 372 8.91 -14.22 3.74
N LEU A 373 7.85 -13.49 4.10
CA LEU A 373 7.40 -13.38 5.49
C LEU A 373 6.31 -14.43 5.74
N THR A 374 6.59 -15.41 6.58
CA THR A 374 5.59 -16.43 6.95
C THR A 374 4.97 -16.05 8.28
N THR A 375 3.67 -15.79 8.32
CA THR A 375 2.97 -15.34 9.54
C THR A 375 2.83 -16.45 10.58
N ASN A 376 2.89 -17.70 10.17
CA ASN A 376 2.85 -18.88 11.05
C ASN A 376 1.67 -18.85 12.06
N GLY A 377 0.53 -18.32 11.63
CA GLY A 377 -0.66 -18.14 12.47
C GLY A 377 -0.58 -16.98 13.47
N GLN A 378 0.50 -16.21 13.48
CA GLN A 378 0.63 -15.03 14.34
C GLN A 378 -0.02 -13.80 13.68
N PRO A 379 -0.59 -12.87 14.47
CA PRO A 379 -1.19 -11.66 13.95
C PRO A 379 -0.16 -10.77 13.24
N LEU A 380 -0.36 -10.52 11.94
CA LEU A 380 0.33 -9.48 11.17
C LEU A 380 -0.69 -8.38 10.88
N THR A 381 -0.46 -7.17 11.37
CA THR A 381 -1.36 -6.04 11.13
C THR A 381 -0.69 -4.94 10.31
N LEU A 382 -1.25 -4.66 9.14
CA LEU A 382 -0.96 -3.47 8.35
C LEU A 382 -1.86 -2.34 8.83
N VAL A 383 -1.30 -1.38 9.55
CA VAL A 383 -2.03 -0.34 10.29
C VAL A 383 -2.50 0.76 9.35
N SER A 384 -3.71 1.25 9.55
CA SER A 384 -4.22 2.47 8.93
C SER A 384 -4.84 3.37 9.99
N ASP A 385 -4.46 4.62 9.99
CA ASP A 385 -4.99 5.67 10.88
C ASP A 385 -5.03 7.03 10.16
N ALA A 386 -5.24 8.12 10.90
CA ALA A 386 -5.33 9.45 10.33
C ALA A 386 -4.02 9.93 9.67
N ASP A 387 -2.87 9.41 10.12
CA ASP A 387 -1.55 9.88 9.70
C ASP A 387 -0.96 9.03 8.59
N ALA A 388 -1.24 7.71 8.57
CA ALA A 388 -0.63 6.78 7.64
C ALA A 388 -1.51 5.56 7.36
N THR A 389 -1.32 4.96 6.20
CA THR A 389 -1.84 3.63 5.83
C THR A 389 -0.67 2.77 5.35
N ALA A 390 -0.45 1.66 6.03
CA ALA A 390 0.59 0.71 5.66
C ALA A 390 0.33 0.09 4.28
N LEU A 391 1.40 -0.23 3.57
CA LEU A 391 1.33 -0.89 2.27
C LEU A 391 2.34 -2.03 2.16
N VAL A 392 2.09 -2.93 1.21
CA VAL A 392 3.04 -3.99 0.83
C VAL A 392 3.72 -3.62 -0.48
N ASP A 393 5.03 -3.43 -0.42
CA ASP A 393 5.87 -3.33 -1.62
C ASP A 393 6.09 -4.73 -2.21
N HIS A 394 5.70 -4.88 -3.46
CA HIS A 394 5.77 -6.14 -4.21
C HIS A 394 6.84 -6.10 -5.32
N SER A 395 7.73 -5.12 -5.30
CA SER A 395 8.81 -4.98 -6.30
C SER A 395 9.86 -6.10 -6.17
N GLY A 396 9.92 -6.75 -5.00
CA GLY A 396 10.76 -7.90 -4.75
C GLY A 396 10.16 -9.24 -5.23
N THR A 397 10.91 -10.31 -4.99
CA THR A 397 10.50 -11.69 -5.34
C THR A 397 9.79 -12.42 -4.19
N GLY A 398 9.84 -11.86 -2.98
CA GLY A 398 9.23 -12.44 -1.80
C GLY A 398 7.71 -12.16 -1.69
N THR A 399 7.06 -12.94 -0.85
CA THR A 399 5.62 -12.85 -0.57
C THR A 399 5.34 -12.90 0.93
N VAL A 400 4.12 -12.56 1.32
CA VAL A 400 3.62 -12.81 2.67
C VAL A 400 2.78 -14.08 2.66
N ASN A 401 3.21 -15.09 3.40
CA ASN A 401 2.54 -16.39 3.50
C ASN A 401 1.74 -16.48 4.79
N GLY A 402 0.44 -16.72 4.68
CA GLY A 402 -0.52 -16.78 5.77
C GLY A 402 -1.43 -15.55 5.82
N ASN A 403 -2.29 -15.48 6.84
CA ASN A 403 -3.25 -14.40 6.98
C ASN A 403 -2.61 -13.14 7.57
N ALA A 404 -3.13 -12.00 7.15
CA ALA A 404 -2.83 -10.69 7.71
C ALA A 404 -4.11 -9.89 7.93
N THR A 405 -4.06 -8.91 8.82
CA THR A 405 -5.09 -7.90 8.98
C THR A 405 -4.66 -6.63 8.25
N VAL A 406 -5.44 -6.22 7.27
CA VAL A 406 -5.24 -4.94 6.58
C VAL A 406 -6.27 -3.95 7.11
N GLN A 407 -5.81 -2.96 7.84
CA GLN A 407 -6.65 -1.92 8.39
C GLN A 407 -6.96 -0.87 7.31
N ARG A 408 -8.16 -0.31 7.36
CA ARG A 408 -8.55 0.81 6.53
C ARG A 408 -9.28 1.88 7.32
N TYR A 409 -8.65 3.04 7.44
CA TYR A 409 -9.23 4.29 7.90
C TYR A 409 -9.44 5.22 6.69
N ILE A 410 -10.66 5.70 6.49
CA ILE A 410 -10.95 6.69 5.43
C ILE A 410 -11.15 8.04 6.10
N SER A 411 -10.14 8.90 6.03
CA SER A 411 -10.28 10.28 6.50
C SER A 411 -11.34 11.01 5.67
N SER A 412 -12.19 11.77 6.33
CA SER A 412 -13.28 12.51 5.70
C SER A 412 -13.57 13.78 6.49
N THR A 413 -14.00 14.83 5.78
CA THR A 413 -14.55 16.03 6.43
C THR A 413 -15.86 15.71 7.17
N ASN A 414 -16.58 14.65 6.77
CA ASN A 414 -17.69 14.09 7.52
C ASN A 414 -17.20 13.07 8.54
N THR A 415 -17.14 13.42 9.81
CA THR A 415 -16.77 12.53 10.92
C THR A 415 -17.90 11.60 11.34
N GLY A 416 -19.16 11.96 11.08
CA GLY A 416 -20.34 11.16 11.34
C GLY A 416 -20.55 10.02 10.32
N PRO A 417 -21.70 9.28 10.46
CA PRO A 417 -22.09 8.29 9.47
C PRO A 417 -22.18 8.89 8.07
N GLY A 418 -21.81 8.08 7.07
CA GLY A 418 -21.89 8.45 5.66
C GLY A 418 -21.35 7.32 4.79
N TYR A 419 -21.77 7.29 3.53
CA TYR A 419 -21.35 6.25 2.61
C TYR A 419 -19.87 6.38 2.28
N ARG A 420 -19.14 5.29 2.47
CA ARG A 420 -17.74 5.11 2.07
C ARG A 420 -17.62 3.84 1.26
N HIS A 421 -16.85 3.89 0.18
CA HIS A 421 -16.66 2.74 -0.68
C HIS A 421 -15.41 1.98 -0.27
N TYR A 422 -15.60 0.77 0.24
CA TYR A 422 -14.55 -0.15 0.63
C TYR A 422 -14.31 -1.25 -0.39
N SER A 423 -13.13 -1.86 -0.36
CA SER A 423 -12.77 -3.08 -1.09
C SER A 423 -11.82 -3.90 -0.22
N ALA A 424 -12.01 -5.22 -0.17
CA ALA A 424 -11.13 -6.09 0.60
C ALA A 424 -9.80 -6.30 -0.15
N PRO A 425 -8.64 -5.93 0.45
CA PRO A 425 -7.31 -6.17 -0.15
C PRO A 425 -6.77 -7.57 0.20
N VAL A 426 -7.63 -8.43 0.73
CA VAL A 426 -7.33 -9.81 1.15
C VAL A 426 -8.42 -10.75 0.64
N SER A 427 -8.08 -12.01 0.44
CA SER A 427 -9.06 -13.09 0.18
C SER A 427 -9.70 -13.56 1.50
N ASN A 428 -10.88 -14.18 1.38
CA ASN A 428 -11.64 -14.74 2.50
C ASN A 428 -12.23 -13.74 3.51
N SER A 429 -12.16 -12.44 3.23
CA SER A 429 -12.86 -11.42 4.00
C SER A 429 -14.37 -11.50 3.78
N THR A 430 -15.14 -11.19 4.81
CA THR A 430 -16.62 -11.23 4.80
C THR A 430 -17.22 -9.90 5.24
N VAL A 431 -18.54 -9.74 5.10
CA VAL A 431 -19.25 -8.54 5.58
C VAL A 431 -19.02 -8.32 7.08
N ALA A 432 -18.83 -9.38 7.87
CA ALA A 432 -18.51 -9.27 9.29
C ALA A 432 -17.21 -8.50 9.58
N ASP A 433 -16.23 -8.52 8.69
CA ASP A 433 -14.94 -7.80 8.85
C ASP A 433 -15.13 -6.27 8.79
N LEU A 434 -16.27 -5.79 8.32
CA LEU A 434 -16.62 -4.36 8.38
C LEU A 434 -17.03 -3.91 9.79
N THR A 435 -17.19 -4.83 10.75
CA THR A 435 -17.51 -4.51 12.14
C THR A 435 -16.35 -3.79 12.81
N THR A 436 -16.69 -2.71 13.54
CA THR A 436 -15.75 -1.92 14.33
C THR A 436 -16.32 -1.70 15.73
N PRO A 437 -15.58 -1.15 16.69
CA PRO A 437 -16.13 -0.81 18.00
C PRO A 437 -17.38 0.10 17.97
N GLY A 438 -17.48 0.98 16.95
CA GLY A 438 -18.58 1.93 16.79
C GLY A 438 -19.57 1.57 15.67
N PHE A 439 -19.37 0.46 14.96
CA PHE A 439 -20.21 0.10 13.82
C PHE A 439 -20.43 -1.42 13.70
N SER A 440 -21.70 -1.80 13.53
CA SER A 440 -22.08 -3.17 13.16
C SER A 440 -22.81 -3.14 11.82
N PRO A 441 -22.39 -3.91 10.82
CA PRO A 441 -23.09 -4.00 9.53
C PRO A 441 -24.55 -4.47 9.71
N GLU A 442 -25.50 -3.71 9.17
CA GLU A 442 -26.91 -4.08 9.15
C GLU A 442 -27.25 -4.64 7.76
N VAL A 443 -27.54 -5.92 7.69
CA VAL A 443 -27.92 -6.64 6.46
C VAL A 443 -29.09 -7.61 6.70
N SER A 444 -29.72 -7.59 7.90
CA SER A 444 -30.76 -8.56 8.28
C SER A 444 -31.98 -8.54 7.36
N GLN A 445 -32.27 -7.37 6.76
CA GLN A 445 -33.38 -7.16 5.84
C GLN A 445 -32.98 -7.24 4.37
N ALA A 446 -31.90 -7.92 4.04
CA ALA A 446 -31.36 -8.01 2.66
C ALA A 446 -32.43 -8.52 1.66
N ALA A 447 -33.13 -9.60 1.98
CA ALA A 447 -34.16 -10.16 1.10
C ALA A 447 -35.31 -9.15 0.85
N VAL A 448 -35.75 -8.45 1.90
CA VAL A 448 -36.82 -7.44 1.82
C VAL A 448 -36.33 -6.26 0.96
N TYR A 449 -35.18 -5.67 1.27
CA TYR A 449 -34.65 -4.55 0.51
C TYR A 449 -34.47 -4.87 -0.97
N ASN A 450 -33.85 -6.03 -1.26
CA ASN A 450 -33.51 -6.42 -2.61
C ASN A 450 -34.72 -6.71 -3.52
N THR A 451 -35.90 -6.98 -2.97
CA THR A 451 -37.12 -7.31 -3.72
C THR A 451 -38.23 -6.27 -3.59
N SER A 452 -38.09 -5.29 -2.68
CA SER A 452 -39.12 -4.28 -2.41
C SER A 452 -39.39 -3.36 -3.59
N ALA A 453 -40.64 -2.99 -3.81
CA ALA A 453 -41.00 -1.88 -4.68
C ALA A 453 -40.61 -0.50 -4.09
N THR A 454 -40.47 -0.43 -2.77
CA THR A 454 -40.09 0.78 -2.02
C THR A 454 -38.87 0.49 -1.11
N PRO A 455 -37.68 0.23 -1.62
CA PRO A 455 -36.53 -0.20 -0.81
C PRO A 455 -36.18 0.80 0.32
N GLY A 456 -36.41 2.09 0.08
CA GLY A 456 -36.13 3.16 1.06
C GLY A 456 -36.97 3.10 2.34
N THR A 457 -38.02 2.25 2.41
CA THR A 457 -38.87 2.06 3.60
C THR A 457 -38.51 0.83 4.43
N THR A 458 -37.45 0.10 4.03
CA THR A 458 -36.95 -1.09 4.76
C THR A 458 -36.47 -0.71 6.15
N ALA A 459 -36.90 -1.48 7.17
CA ALA A 459 -36.50 -1.25 8.56
C ALA A 459 -36.13 -2.57 9.26
N PRO A 460 -34.97 -2.71 9.92
CA PRO A 460 -33.89 -1.71 9.93
C PRO A 460 -33.34 -1.45 8.54
N PHE A 461 -32.88 -0.20 8.29
CA PHE A 461 -32.35 0.17 6.99
C PHE A 461 -30.91 -0.39 6.83
N PRO A 462 -30.63 -1.09 5.74
CA PRO A 462 -29.31 -1.69 5.54
C PRO A 462 -28.19 -0.66 5.48
N THR A 463 -26.99 -1.07 5.89
CA THR A 463 -25.80 -0.19 5.92
C THR A 463 -24.69 -0.63 4.97
N VAL A 464 -24.80 -1.81 4.33
CA VAL A 464 -23.80 -2.37 3.42
C VAL A 464 -24.43 -2.76 2.10
N TYR A 465 -23.81 -2.33 0.99
CA TYR A 465 -24.31 -2.59 -0.36
C TYR A 465 -23.16 -2.95 -1.30
N GLY A 466 -23.34 -4.00 -2.10
CA GLY A 466 -22.64 -4.18 -3.38
C GLY A 466 -23.39 -3.48 -4.50
N TYR A 467 -22.97 -3.69 -5.76
CA TYR A 467 -23.64 -3.14 -6.93
C TYR A 467 -23.76 -4.19 -8.03
N ASP A 468 -24.99 -4.39 -8.51
CA ASP A 468 -25.32 -5.28 -9.65
C ASP A 468 -26.05 -4.47 -10.73
N GLN A 469 -25.36 -4.21 -11.82
CA GLN A 469 -25.86 -3.45 -12.96
C GLN A 469 -27.08 -4.09 -13.65
N ALA A 470 -27.29 -5.41 -13.50
CA ALA A 470 -28.45 -6.07 -14.07
C ALA A 470 -29.77 -5.55 -13.46
N ARG A 471 -29.71 -5.06 -12.23
CA ARG A 471 -30.85 -4.55 -11.47
C ARG A 471 -31.36 -3.18 -11.94
N VAL A 472 -30.61 -2.42 -12.74
CA VAL A 472 -31.06 -1.12 -13.25
C VAL A 472 -32.32 -1.21 -14.11
N THR A 473 -32.64 -2.41 -14.62
CA THR A 473 -33.89 -2.69 -15.36
C THR A 473 -35.09 -2.91 -14.47
N LEU A 474 -34.90 -3.13 -13.17
CA LEU A 474 -36.00 -3.33 -12.22
C LEU A 474 -36.89 -2.08 -12.15
N THR A 475 -38.15 -2.29 -11.70
CA THR A 475 -39.09 -1.21 -11.42
C THR A 475 -39.32 -1.11 -9.93
N ASN A 476 -38.80 -0.06 -9.31
CA ASN A 476 -39.06 0.28 -7.91
C ASN A 476 -38.94 1.81 -7.73
N ALA A 477 -39.12 2.32 -6.50
CA ALA A 477 -39.11 3.75 -6.21
C ALA A 477 -37.75 4.42 -6.28
N SER A 478 -36.66 3.65 -6.37
CA SER A 478 -35.29 4.20 -6.50
C SER A 478 -35.00 4.71 -7.91
N SER A 479 -34.05 5.63 -8.03
CA SER A 479 -33.54 6.05 -9.34
C SER A 479 -32.95 4.85 -10.11
N PRO A 480 -32.94 4.86 -11.44
CA PRO A 480 -32.38 3.75 -12.22
C PRO A 480 -30.96 3.34 -11.78
N PHE A 481 -30.08 4.30 -11.58
CA PHE A 481 -28.73 4.04 -11.05
C PHE A 481 -28.77 3.39 -9.66
N ASP A 482 -29.60 3.91 -8.74
CA ASP A 482 -29.64 3.41 -7.36
C ASP A 482 -30.26 2.02 -7.23
N ARG A 483 -31.04 1.55 -8.21
CA ARG A 483 -31.55 0.17 -8.27
C ARG A 483 -30.44 -0.87 -8.32
N GLY A 484 -29.27 -0.49 -8.82
CA GLY A 484 -28.09 -1.35 -8.87
C GLY A 484 -27.54 -1.73 -7.49
N PHE A 485 -27.80 -0.95 -6.45
CA PHE A 485 -27.36 -1.31 -5.09
C PHE A 485 -28.10 -2.55 -4.59
N VAL A 486 -27.32 -3.50 -4.06
CA VAL A 486 -27.79 -4.80 -3.57
C VAL A 486 -27.19 -5.08 -2.20
N VAL A 487 -28.03 -5.44 -1.23
CA VAL A 487 -27.61 -5.77 0.13
C VAL A 487 -27.08 -7.21 0.16
N PRO A 488 -25.88 -7.47 0.71
CA PRO A 488 -25.37 -8.82 0.93
C PRO A 488 -26.33 -9.65 1.80
N ALA A 489 -26.46 -10.93 1.49
CA ALA A 489 -27.46 -11.81 2.11
C ALA A 489 -27.27 -12.01 3.63
N SER A 490 -26.02 -11.89 4.13
CA SER A 490 -25.70 -12.10 5.54
C SER A 490 -24.29 -11.56 5.87
N LEU A 491 -23.94 -11.54 7.16
CA LEU A 491 -22.61 -11.16 7.64
C LEU A 491 -21.49 -12.09 7.16
N VAL A 492 -21.81 -13.37 6.87
CA VAL A 492 -20.82 -14.33 6.34
C VAL A 492 -20.69 -14.28 4.82
N THR A 493 -21.43 -13.39 4.14
CA THR A 493 -21.28 -13.19 2.70
C THR A 493 -19.86 -12.69 2.40
N PRO A 494 -19.10 -13.37 1.48
CA PRO A 494 -17.75 -12.94 1.14
C PRO A 494 -17.71 -11.54 0.50
N LEU A 495 -16.73 -10.75 0.89
CA LEU A 495 -16.33 -9.53 0.20
C LEU A 495 -15.42 -9.93 -0.96
N ALA A 496 -15.95 -10.02 -2.17
CA ALA A 496 -15.21 -10.50 -3.33
C ALA A 496 -14.07 -9.54 -3.67
N VAL A 497 -12.85 -10.09 -3.82
CA VAL A 497 -11.66 -9.32 -4.18
C VAL A 497 -11.85 -8.58 -5.50
N GLY A 498 -11.46 -7.31 -5.55
CA GLY A 498 -11.66 -6.43 -6.72
C GLY A 498 -13.07 -5.86 -6.87
N ARG A 499 -14.01 -6.23 -6.00
CA ARG A 499 -15.33 -5.60 -5.90
C ARG A 499 -15.36 -4.55 -4.80
N GLY A 500 -16.17 -3.52 -5.02
CA GLY A 500 -16.39 -2.46 -4.05
C GLY A 500 -17.71 -2.65 -3.31
N TYR A 501 -17.77 -2.08 -2.10
CA TYR A 501 -18.94 -2.11 -1.24
C TYR A 501 -19.18 -0.71 -0.66
N ALA A 502 -20.40 -0.18 -0.82
CA ALA A 502 -20.82 1.06 -0.19
C ALA A 502 -21.26 0.77 1.26
N VAL A 503 -20.64 1.41 2.23
CA VAL A 503 -20.87 1.19 3.66
C VAL A 503 -21.22 2.52 4.32
N ASN A 504 -22.36 2.61 4.98
CA ASN A 504 -22.77 3.79 5.74
C ASN A 504 -22.18 3.73 7.15
N ILE A 505 -20.99 4.26 7.33
CA ILE A 505 -20.15 4.15 8.52
C ILE A 505 -19.55 5.51 8.87
N ALA A 506 -19.24 5.75 10.16
CA ALA A 506 -18.61 7.00 10.60
C ALA A 506 -17.16 7.13 10.12
N GLY A 507 -16.69 8.39 9.93
CA GLY A 507 -15.34 8.69 9.46
C GLY A 507 -14.22 8.36 10.46
N SER A 508 -14.58 8.19 11.74
CA SER A 508 -13.62 7.81 12.78
C SER A 508 -13.37 6.30 12.87
N GLU A 509 -14.17 5.49 12.17
CA GLU A 509 -14.09 4.04 12.26
C GLU A 509 -12.95 3.49 11.39
N ARG A 510 -12.35 2.40 11.87
CA ARG A 510 -11.28 1.69 11.20
C ARG A 510 -11.71 0.24 10.98
N VAL A 511 -11.83 -0.13 9.72
CA VAL A 511 -12.21 -1.48 9.29
C VAL A 511 -10.98 -2.37 9.23
N ASP A 512 -11.11 -3.62 9.67
CA ASP A 512 -10.07 -4.65 9.72
C ASP A 512 -10.41 -5.79 8.74
N PHE A 513 -9.80 -5.79 7.54
CA PHE A 513 -9.93 -6.90 6.60
C PHE A 513 -8.94 -8.01 6.95
N VAL A 514 -9.44 -9.22 7.22
CA VAL A 514 -8.62 -10.35 7.64
C VAL A 514 -8.60 -11.45 6.58
N GLY A 515 -7.40 -11.85 6.15
CA GLY A 515 -7.24 -12.92 5.16
C GLY A 515 -5.84 -12.97 4.55
N THR A 516 -5.70 -13.75 3.47
CA THR A 516 -4.45 -13.80 2.70
C THR A 516 -4.34 -12.57 1.79
N LEU A 517 -3.20 -11.90 1.84
CA LEU A 517 -2.96 -10.69 1.04
C LEU A 517 -3.09 -10.97 -0.46
N THR A 518 -3.84 -10.13 -1.16
CA THR A 518 -3.98 -10.27 -2.61
C THR A 518 -2.70 -9.86 -3.32
N ASN A 519 -2.22 -10.71 -4.22
CA ASN A 519 -1.01 -10.51 -5.00
C ASN A 519 -1.18 -11.14 -6.41
N GLY A 520 -0.39 -10.68 -7.39
CA GLY A 520 -0.47 -11.15 -8.76
C GLY A 520 -1.58 -10.49 -9.58
N ASP A 521 -1.79 -10.96 -10.79
CA ASP A 521 -2.80 -10.43 -11.72
C ASP A 521 -4.20 -10.91 -11.33
N LEU A 522 -5.17 -10.00 -11.32
CA LEU A 522 -6.57 -10.28 -11.02
C LEU A 522 -7.48 -9.83 -12.18
N PRO A 523 -7.87 -10.74 -13.09
CA PRO A 523 -8.85 -10.43 -14.13
C PRO A 523 -10.28 -10.45 -13.57
N LEU A 524 -11.06 -9.42 -13.86
CA LEU A 524 -12.48 -9.33 -13.54
C LEU A 524 -13.30 -9.32 -14.83
N ALA A 525 -14.24 -10.26 -14.95
CA ALA A 525 -15.27 -10.22 -15.98
C ALA A 525 -16.41 -9.28 -15.53
N LEU A 526 -16.81 -8.38 -16.42
CA LEU A 526 -17.82 -7.36 -16.18
C LEU A 526 -18.93 -7.49 -17.23
N SER A 527 -20.15 -7.08 -16.86
CA SER A 527 -21.29 -7.16 -17.76
C SER A 527 -21.99 -5.81 -17.90
N ARG A 528 -22.78 -5.68 -18.96
CA ARG A 528 -23.70 -4.58 -19.18
C ARG A 528 -25.00 -5.17 -19.75
N ASN A 529 -26.15 -4.64 -19.36
CA ASN A 529 -27.43 -4.98 -19.96
C ASN A 529 -27.39 -4.69 -21.47
N ALA A 530 -28.06 -5.55 -22.24
CA ALA A 530 -28.08 -5.45 -23.70
C ALA A 530 -28.64 -4.10 -24.18
N PRO A 531 -28.18 -3.60 -25.33
CA PRO A 531 -28.75 -2.42 -25.96
C PRO A 531 -30.29 -2.56 -26.12
N GLY A 532 -31.00 -1.45 -25.88
CA GLY A 532 -32.48 -1.43 -25.89
C GLY A 532 -33.14 -1.94 -24.61
N SER A 533 -32.37 -2.36 -23.59
CA SER A 533 -32.93 -2.69 -22.27
C SER A 533 -33.47 -1.44 -21.56
N ALA A 534 -34.38 -1.64 -20.61
CA ALA A 534 -34.89 -0.54 -19.80
C ALA A 534 -33.74 0.19 -19.06
N ASN A 535 -33.78 1.53 -19.06
CA ASN A 535 -32.77 2.40 -18.44
C ASN A 535 -31.33 2.18 -18.97
N GLU A 536 -31.21 1.94 -20.28
CA GLU A 536 -29.90 1.68 -20.92
C GLU A 536 -28.85 2.77 -20.62
N ALA A 537 -29.26 4.03 -20.46
CA ALA A 537 -28.38 5.13 -20.09
C ALA A 537 -27.63 4.88 -18.77
N GLU A 538 -28.23 4.13 -17.84
CA GLU A 538 -27.65 3.78 -16.54
C GLU A 538 -27.04 2.37 -16.51
N ALA A 539 -27.04 1.65 -17.64
CA ALA A 539 -26.46 0.30 -17.69
C ALA A 539 -24.93 0.33 -17.71
N GLY A 540 -24.33 -0.76 -17.27
CA GLY A 540 -22.88 -1.02 -17.32
C GLY A 540 -22.07 -0.52 -16.13
N TRP A 541 -22.65 0.20 -15.18
CA TRP A 541 -21.95 0.64 -13.98
C TRP A 541 -21.50 -0.54 -13.11
N GLN A 542 -20.30 -0.48 -12.59
CA GLN A 542 -19.68 -1.49 -11.75
C GLN A 542 -19.05 -0.83 -10.53
N LEU A 543 -19.39 -1.27 -9.34
CA LEU A 543 -18.68 -0.89 -8.12
C LEU A 543 -17.52 -1.87 -7.93
N LEU A 544 -16.35 -1.42 -8.26
CA LEU A 544 -15.07 -2.14 -8.20
C LEU A 544 -14.24 -1.62 -7.03
N GLY A 545 -13.08 -2.20 -6.79
CA GLY A 545 -12.19 -1.69 -5.76
C GLY A 545 -10.75 -2.16 -5.91
N ASN A 546 -9.84 -1.40 -5.31
CA ASN A 546 -8.44 -1.74 -5.26
C ASN A 546 -8.26 -3.07 -4.50
N PRO A 547 -7.82 -4.15 -5.18
CA PRO A 547 -7.72 -5.47 -4.57
C PRO A 547 -6.43 -5.67 -3.76
N TYR A 548 -5.50 -4.71 -3.80
CA TYR A 548 -4.16 -4.90 -3.26
C TYR A 548 -3.97 -4.20 -1.91
N PRO A 549 -3.11 -4.76 -1.04
CA PRO A 549 -2.63 -4.09 0.17
C PRO A 549 -1.57 -3.02 -0.16
N ALA A 550 -1.78 -2.26 -1.22
CA ALA A 550 -0.96 -1.13 -1.66
C ALA A 550 -1.83 -0.14 -2.43
N PRO A 551 -1.54 1.16 -2.47
CA PRO A 551 -2.21 2.07 -3.37
C PRO A 551 -1.99 1.64 -4.82
N LEU A 552 -2.98 1.89 -5.68
CA LEU A 552 -2.96 1.55 -7.10
C LEU A 552 -3.05 2.83 -7.94
N ASP A 553 -2.16 2.97 -8.90
CA ASP A 553 -2.15 4.06 -9.87
C ASP A 553 -2.93 3.64 -11.13
N TYR A 554 -4.18 4.11 -11.24
CA TYR A 554 -5.05 3.77 -12.36
C TYR A 554 -4.55 4.32 -13.72
N SER A 555 -3.65 5.30 -13.72
CA SER A 555 -3.03 5.77 -14.97
C SER A 555 -2.17 4.71 -15.66
N ARG A 556 -1.75 3.68 -14.90
CA ARG A 556 -1.01 2.52 -15.41
C ARG A 556 -1.91 1.40 -15.95
N VAL A 557 -3.24 1.54 -15.82
CA VAL A 557 -4.22 0.60 -16.42
C VAL A 557 -4.35 0.93 -17.90
N VAL A 558 -3.63 0.18 -18.73
CA VAL A 558 -3.65 0.37 -20.20
C VAL A 558 -4.94 -0.13 -20.81
N PRO A 559 -5.32 0.29 -22.04
CA PRO A 559 -6.55 -0.16 -22.71
C PRO A 559 -6.69 -1.69 -22.81
N ALA A 560 -5.57 -2.42 -22.94
CA ALA A 560 -5.59 -3.90 -22.98
C ALA A 560 -6.00 -4.52 -21.63
N ASP A 561 -5.80 -3.83 -20.51
CA ASP A 561 -6.23 -4.28 -19.17
C ASP A 561 -7.69 -3.94 -18.87
N ARG A 562 -8.33 -3.08 -19.67
CA ARG A 562 -9.72 -2.65 -19.52
C ARG A 562 -10.53 -2.75 -20.82
N PRO A 563 -10.59 -3.91 -21.50
CA PRO A 563 -11.34 -4.07 -22.72
C PRO A 563 -12.82 -3.75 -22.51
N ASN A 564 -13.40 -2.98 -23.42
CA ASN A 564 -14.80 -2.53 -23.40
C ASN A 564 -15.19 -1.76 -22.12
N LEU A 565 -14.25 -1.11 -21.47
CA LEU A 565 -14.49 -0.22 -20.33
C LEU A 565 -14.18 1.22 -20.71
N ASP A 566 -15.01 2.15 -20.22
CA ASP A 566 -14.71 3.57 -20.28
C ASP A 566 -13.42 3.84 -19.50
N ALA A 567 -12.64 4.84 -19.91
CA ALA A 567 -11.37 5.16 -19.24
C ALA A 567 -11.57 5.75 -17.84
N ALA A 568 -12.75 6.28 -17.58
CA ALA A 568 -13.07 7.00 -16.38
C ALA A 568 -13.30 6.10 -15.16
N ILE A 569 -12.81 6.56 -13.99
CA ILE A 569 -13.18 6.04 -12.68
C ILE A 569 -13.76 7.15 -11.80
N TYR A 570 -14.55 6.74 -10.79
CA TYR A 570 -15.28 7.65 -9.94
C TYR A 570 -15.18 7.21 -8.48
N VAL A 571 -14.66 8.09 -7.62
CA VAL A 571 -14.56 7.86 -6.18
C VAL A 571 -15.56 8.75 -5.45
N TYR A 572 -16.39 8.15 -4.61
CA TYR A 572 -17.36 8.88 -3.81
C TYR A 572 -16.73 9.45 -2.52
N ALA A 573 -16.98 10.72 -2.26
CA ALA A 573 -16.56 11.43 -1.06
C ALA A 573 -17.80 11.86 -0.26
N SER A 574 -17.99 11.26 0.92
CA SER A 574 -19.08 11.60 1.83
C SER A 574 -18.85 12.98 2.47
N VAL A 575 -19.89 13.77 2.52
CA VAL A 575 -19.94 15.06 3.25
C VAL A 575 -21.07 15.11 4.31
N GLY A 576 -21.88 14.04 4.40
CA GLY A 576 -22.93 13.81 5.37
C GLY A 576 -23.45 12.39 5.25
N GLN A 577 -24.41 11.99 6.09
CA GLN A 577 -24.91 10.60 6.14
C GLN A 577 -25.38 10.08 4.78
N TYR A 578 -26.12 10.89 4.03
CA TYR A 578 -26.68 10.55 2.72
C TYR A 578 -26.22 11.51 1.61
N THR A 579 -25.27 12.38 1.92
CA THR A 579 -24.79 13.41 0.99
C THR A 579 -23.32 13.25 0.70
N GLY A 580 -22.95 13.47 -0.57
CA GLY A 580 -21.58 13.39 -1.01
C GLY A 580 -21.42 13.80 -2.48
N SER A 581 -20.21 13.70 -2.97
CA SER A 581 -19.86 14.03 -4.35
C SER A 581 -18.96 12.98 -4.95
N TYR A 582 -19.09 12.79 -6.26
CA TYR A 582 -18.16 11.95 -7.03
C TYR A 582 -16.99 12.78 -7.55
N ARG A 583 -15.82 12.22 -7.46
CA ARG A 583 -14.57 12.74 -8.04
C ARG A 583 -14.14 11.79 -9.14
N SER A 584 -13.86 12.34 -10.31
CA SER A 584 -13.56 11.57 -11.51
C SER A 584 -12.08 11.65 -11.85
N TYR A 585 -11.57 10.60 -12.44
CA TYR A 585 -10.30 10.56 -13.15
C TYR A 585 -10.54 9.99 -14.56
N ALA A 586 -10.02 10.62 -15.60
CA ALA A 586 -9.97 10.09 -16.94
C ALA A 586 -8.77 10.67 -17.70
N ASN A 587 -8.03 9.84 -18.44
CA ASN A 587 -6.98 10.23 -19.39
C ASN A 587 -5.99 11.30 -18.86
N GLY A 588 -5.52 11.13 -17.62
CA GLY A 588 -4.57 12.05 -16.99
C GLY A 588 -5.19 13.29 -16.32
N ILE A 589 -6.50 13.47 -16.39
CA ILE A 589 -7.21 14.54 -15.68
C ILE A 589 -7.82 13.97 -14.40
N GLY A 590 -7.57 14.61 -13.28
CA GLY A 590 -7.91 14.12 -11.93
C GLY A 590 -6.75 13.36 -11.27
N ASN A 591 -7.02 12.73 -10.13
CA ASN A 591 -6.03 11.91 -9.44
C ASN A 591 -6.25 10.41 -9.75
N PRO A 592 -5.27 9.70 -10.33
CA PRO A 592 -5.40 8.29 -10.67
C PRO A 592 -5.21 7.35 -9.48
N VAL A 593 -4.74 7.83 -8.32
CA VAL A 593 -4.34 6.96 -7.21
C VAL A 593 -5.56 6.49 -6.41
N LEU A 594 -5.77 5.19 -6.39
CA LEU A 594 -6.75 4.51 -5.57
C LEU A 594 -6.06 3.99 -4.29
N PRO A 595 -6.35 4.56 -3.12
CA PRO A 595 -5.78 4.09 -1.86
C PRO A 595 -6.06 2.62 -1.57
N VAL A 596 -5.34 2.03 -0.59
CA VAL A 596 -5.60 0.68 -0.09
C VAL A 596 -7.07 0.55 0.33
N GLY A 597 -7.73 -0.51 -0.11
CA GLY A 597 -9.12 -0.79 0.27
C GLY A 597 -10.16 0.22 -0.22
N GLN A 598 -9.86 1.03 -1.25
CA GLN A 598 -10.77 2.02 -1.83
C GLN A 598 -11.66 1.39 -2.90
N GLY A 599 -12.99 1.51 -2.74
CA GLY A 599 -13.97 1.22 -3.78
C GLY A 599 -14.18 2.41 -4.73
N PHE A 600 -14.50 2.12 -5.99
CA PHE A 600 -14.74 3.10 -7.05
C PHE A 600 -15.71 2.57 -8.09
N PHE A 601 -16.40 3.46 -8.80
CA PHE A 601 -17.20 3.09 -9.95
C PHE A 601 -16.38 3.15 -11.24
N ALA A 602 -16.66 2.20 -12.15
CA ALA A 602 -16.26 2.20 -13.55
C ALA A 602 -17.43 1.72 -14.39
N ARG A 603 -17.39 1.91 -15.72
CA ARG A 603 -18.53 1.59 -16.59
C ARG A 603 -18.10 0.74 -17.78
N VAL A 604 -18.82 -0.34 -18.04
CA VAL A 604 -18.74 -1.05 -19.32
C VAL A 604 -19.32 -0.14 -20.40
N SER A 605 -18.57 0.08 -21.48
CA SER A 605 -18.88 1.04 -22.53
C SER A 605 -20.23 0.79 -23.22
N SER A 606 -20.87 1.85 -23.65
CA SER A 606 -22.13 1.77 -24.40
C SER A 606 -21.96 0.93 -25.69
N GLY A 607 -23.00 0.19 -26.05
CA GLY A 607 -22.96 -0.72 -27.20
C GLY A 607 -22.30 -2.08 -26.94
N GLN A 608 -21.67 -2.27 -25.78
CA GLN A 608 -21.09 -3.54 -25.34
C GLN A 608 -22.03 -4.25 -24.36
N THR A 609 -21.93 -5.59 -24.28
CA THR A 609 -22.63 -6.39 -23.25
C THR A 609 -21.66 -6.97 -22.23
N THR A 610 -20.39 -7.00 -22.56
CA THR A 610 -19.31 -7.52 -21.70
C THR A 610 -18.12 -6.58 -21.72
N GLY A 611 -17.42 -6.51 -20.61
CA GLY A 611 -16.15 -5.82 -20.45
C GLY A 611 -15.25 -6.56 -19.49
N GLY A 612 -14.07 -6.03 -19.26
CA GLY A 612 -13.12 -6.60 -18.33
C GLY A 612 -12.23 -5.53 -17.69
N LEU A 613 -11.74 -5.84 -16.49
CA LEU A 613 -10.67 -5.08 -15.86
C LEU A 613 -9.66 -6.07 -15.28
N THR A 614 -8.40 -5.95 -15.70
CA THR A 614 -7.31 -6.74 -15.12
C THR A 614 -6.46 -5.83 -14.25
N PHE A 615 -6.48 -6.08 -12.93
CA PHE A 615 -5.51 -5.48 -12.03
C PHE A 615 -4.19 -6.23 -12.11
N ARG A 616 -3.06 -5.48 -12.05
CA ARG A 616 -1.71 -6.05 -12.11
C ARG A 616 -0.83 -5.49 -11.01
N ASN A 617 0.14 -6.28 -10.58
CA ASN A 617 1.16 -5.81 -9.63
C ASN A 617 1.89 -4.55 -10.14
N SER A 618 2.15 -4.42 -11.45
CA SER A 618 2.82 -3.25 -12.04
C SER A 618 2.06 -1.92 -11.90
N GLN A 619 0.77 -1.98 -11.56
CA GLN A 619 -0.08 -0.81 -11.33
C GLN A 619 -0.02 -0.31 -9.88
N ARG A 620 0.57 -1.10 -8.95
CA ARG A 620 0.69 -0.75 -7.52
C ARG A 620 1.79 0.28 -7.30
N LEU A 621 1.62 1.10 -6.26
CA LEU A 621 2.67 1.98 -5.75
C LEU A 621 3.45 1.25 -4.65
N THR A 622 4.76 1.48 -4.63
CA THR A 622 5.71 0.87 -3.68
C THR A 622 6.09 1.81 -2.53
N ALA A 623 5.58 3.04 -2.57
CA ALA A 623 5.76 4.05 -1.55
C ALA A 623 4.40 4.71 -1.22
N PRO A 624 4.25 5.26 -0.01
CA PRO A 624 3.08 6.06 0.34
C PRO A 624 2.90 7.23 -0.62
N ASP A 625 1.67 7.45 -1.08
CA ASP A 625 1.30 8.63 -1.86
C ASP A 625 0.23 9.40 -1.09
N ASN A 626 0.60 10.58 -0.61
CA ASN A 626 -0.29 11.49 0.10
C ASN A 626 -0.85 12.58 -0.82
N THR A 627 -0.72 12.44 -2.15
CA THR A 627 -1.24 13.41 -3.12
C THR A 627 -2.76 13.50 -2.97
N PRO A 628 -3.33 14.68 -2.68
CA PRO A 628 -4.78 14.84 -2.62
C PRO A 628 -5.41 14.46 -3.96
N PHE A 629 -6.53 13.75 -3.94
CA PHE A 629 -7.26 13.27 -5.14
C PHE A 629 -7.61 14.40 -6.13
N GLN A 630 -7.41 15.68 -5.79
CA GLN A 630 -7.78 16.86 -6.57
C GLN A 630 -6.63 17.53 -7.33
N ARG A 631 -5.37 17.05 -7.23
CA ARG A 631 -4.25 17.73 -7.89
C ARG A 631 -3.91 17.02 -9.21
N PRO A 632 -4.21 17.60 -10.38
CA PRO A 632 -3.64 17.09 -11.63
C PRO A 632 -2.12 17.25 -11.58
N THR A 633 -1.39 16.23 -12.01
CA THR A 633 0.02 16.38 -12.43
C THR A 633 0.11 17.48 -13.47
N ALA A 634 1.26 18.16 -13.60
CA ALA A 634 1.47 19.20 -14.59
C ALA A 634 1.20 18.65 -16.01
N ASP A 635 -0.03 18.81 -16.49
CA ASP A 635 -0.46 18.41 -17.83
C ASP A 635 -0.09 19.54 -18.81
N ALA A 636 0.57 19.19 -19.90
CA ALA A 636 0.97 20.14 -20.94
C ALA A 636 -0.17 20.53 -21.88
N ARG A 637 -1.30 19.82 -21.85
CA ARG A 637 -2.46 20.08 -22.71
C ARG A 637 -3.20 21.36 -22.26
N PRO A 638 -3.82 22.11 -23.16
CA PRO A 638 -4.76 23.16 -22.80
C PRO A 638 -5.89 22.62 -21.94
N LEU A 639 -6.09 23.25 -20.76
CA LEU A 639 -7.06 22.82 -19.76
C LEU A 639 -7.80 24.03 -19.17
N VAL A 640 -9.12 23.89 -19.08
CA VAL A 640 -10.02 24.78 -18.31
C VAL A 640 -10.62 23.96 -17.17
N GLN A 641 -10.38 24.39 -15.93
CA GLN A 641 -11.05 23.88 -14.74
C GLN A 641 -12.04 24.93 -14.23
N LEU A 642 -13.30 24.58 -14.21
CA LEU A 642 -14.37 25.39 -13.60
C LEU A 642 -14.84 24.70 -12.31
N GLU A 643 -15.22 25.49 -11.31
CA GLU A 643 -15.87 25.03 -10.10
C GLU A 643 -17.19 25.78 -9.85
N LEU A 644 -18.22 25.01 -9.53
CA LEU A 644 -19.48 25.52 -9.00
C LEU A 644 -19.40 25.53 -7.47
N ARG A 645 -19.55 26.71 -6.86
CA ARG A 645 -19.47 26.92 -5.42
C ARG A 645 -20.78 27.46 -4.87
N GLY A 646 -21.26 26.86 -3.77
CA GLY A 646 -22.32 27.42 -2.92
C GLY A 646 -21.72 28.30 -1.82
N ALA A 647 -22.58 28.82 -0.93
CA ALA A 647 -22.15 29.58 0.26
C ALA A 647 -21.36 28.73 1.26
N THR A 648 -21.66 27.44 1.35
CA THR A 648 -21.02 26.47 2.23
C THR A 648 -20.90 25.12 1.51
N GLY A 649 -20.04 24.24 2.03
CA GLY A 649 -19.86 22.89 1.50
C GLY A 649 -18.83 22.80 0.38
N PRO A 650 -18.57 21.57 -0.14
CA PRO A 650 -17.60 21.35 -1.19
C PRO A 650 -18.08 21.88 -2.54
N ALA A 651 -17.15 22.42 -3.33
CA ALA A 651 -17.38 22.76 -4.72
C ALA A 651 -17.54 21.51 -5.59
N ASP A 652 -18.21 21.66 -6.74
CA ASP A 652 -18.23 20.66 -7.79
C ASP A 652 -17.42 21.13 -9.01
N ALA A 653 -16.53 20.28 -9.52
CA ALA A 653 -15.55 20.62 -10.55
C ALA A 653 -15.91 20.03 -11.91
N LEU A 654 -15.67 20.82 -12.97
CA LEU A 654 -15.67 20.42 -14.37
C LEU A 654 -14.29 20.67 -14.98
N TYR A 655 -13.80 19.71 -15.74
CA TYR A 655 -12.55 19.82 -16.48
C TYR A 655 -12.84 19.69 -17.99
N ALA A 656 -12.48 20.71 -18.78
CA ALA A 656 -12.46 20.64 -20.23
C ALA A 656 -11.01 20.75 -20.72
N TYR A 657 -10.55 19.85 -21.57
CA TYR A 657 -9.16 19.83 -21.99
C TYR A 657 -9.02 19.46 -23.48
N ALA A 658 -7.95 19.96 -24.11
CA ALA A 658 -7.70 19.66 -25.52
C ALA A 658 -7.01 18.31 -25.66
N GLN A 659 -7.58 17.42 -26.49
CA GLN A 659 -7.08 16.07 -26.73
C GLN A 659 -7.12 15.74 -28.22
N THR A 660 -5.98 15.30 -28.77
CA THR A 660 -5.92 14.79 -30.14
C THR A 660 -6.77 13.53 -30.27
N GLY A 661 -7.63 13.50 -31.28
CA GLY A 661 -8.55 12.40 -31.53
C GLY A 661 -9.86 12.45 -30.76
N ALA A 662 -10.05 13.43 -29.87
CA ALA A 662 -11.32 13.66 -29.20
C ALA A 662 -12.34 14.32 -30.16
N THR A 663 -13.64 14.16 -29.85
CA THR A 663 -14.76 14.70 -30.61
C THR A 663 -15.54 15.74 -29.77
N ALA A 664 -16.67 16.22 -30.28
CA ALA A 664 -17.61 17.02 -29.51
C ALA A 664 -18.68 16.14 -28.80
N GLY A 665 -18.73 14.85 -29.09
CA GLY A 665 -19.56 13.85 -28.43
C GLY A 665 -18.88 13.24 -27.23
N PHE A 666 -19.51 12.23 -26.64
CA PHE A 666 -18.90 11.42 -25.56
C PHE A 666 -17.87 10.44 -26.15
N ASP A 667 -16.64 10.59 -25.72
CA ASP A 667 -15.51 9.72 -26.08
C ASP A 667 -15.11 8.85 -24.87
N ALA A 668 -15.46 7.58 -24.89
CA ALA A 668 -15.25 6.64 -23.79
C ALA A 668 -13.78 6.55 -23.28
N GLN A 669 -12.79 6.94 -24.10
CA GLN A 669 -11.37 6.92 -23.76
C GLN A 669 -10.85 8.26 -23.19
N PHE A 670 -11.60 9.34 -23.31
CA PHE A 670 -11.14 10.68 -22.97
C PHE A 670 -12.02 11.38 -21.95
N ASP A 671 -13.31 10.97 -21.85
CA ASP A 671 -14.32 11.67 -21.09
C ASP A 671 -14.69 10.92 -19.79
N ALA A 672 -15.25 11.67 -18.85
CA ALA A 672 -15.94 11.12 -17.69
C ALA A 672 -17.37 11.63 -17.63
N LEU A 673 -18.35 10.73 -17.65
CA LEU A 673 -19.74 11.08 -17.41
C LEU A 673 -19.93 11.77 -16.05
N LYS A 674 -20.88 12.67 -15.95
CA LYS A 674 -21.23 13.30 -14.67
C LYS A 674 -22.14 12.39 -13.88
N LEU A 675 -21.61 11.75 -12.81
CA LEU A 675 -22.43 11.16 -11.77
C LEU A 675 -23.01 12.26 -10.88
N SER A 676 -24.31 12.20 -10.63
CA SER A 676 -25.02 13.22 -9.83
C SER A 676 -24.54 13.21 -8.39
N ASN A 677 -24.15 14.39 -7.89
CA ASN A 677 -23.78 14.60 -6.49
C ASN A 677 -25.05 14.75 -5.66
N THR A 678 -25.13 14.01 -4.57
CA THR A 678 -26.25 14.11 -3.62
C THR A 678 -26.18 15.38 -2.76
N THR A 679 -25.11 16.18 -2.85
CA THR A 679 -25.04 17.54 -2.31
C THR A 679 -25.97 18.51 -3.05
N GLY A 680 -26.44 18.14 -4.25
CA GLY A 680 -27.24 18.99 -5.13
C GLY A 680 -26.41 19.96 -5.97
N LEU A 681 -25.13 20.22 -5.66
CA LEU A 681 -24.23 20.98 -6.56
C LEU A 681 -23.73 20.06 -7.67
N ASN A 682 -24.13 20.37 -8.92
CA ASN A 682 -23.76 19.60 -10.11
C ASN A 682 -23.34 20.55 -11.23
N LEU A 683 -22.10 20.40 -11.70
CA LEU A 683 -21.55 21.14 -12.82
C LEU A 683 -21.06 20.13 -13.87
N ALA A 684 -21.47 20.31 -15.12
CA ALA A 684 -21.04 19.46 -16.22
C ALA A 684 -20.96 20.29 -17.51
N SER A 685 -20.13 19.90 -18.47
CA SER A 685 -20.32 20.24 -19.88
C SER A 685 -21.34 19.29 -20.50
N VAL A 686 -21.94 19.71 -21.60
CA VAL A 686 -22.91 18.88 -22.31
C VAL A 686 -22.33 18.53 -23.67
N ALA A 687 -22.12 17.24 -23.92
CA ALA A 687 -21.64 16.72 -25.20
C ALA A 687 -22.71 16.87 -26.29
N SER A 688 -22.33 16.71 -27.57
CA SER A 688 -23.27 16.81 -28.70
C SER A 688 -24.37 15.74 -28.68
N GLY A 689 -24.15 14.61 -28.02
CA GLY A 689 -25.14 13.55 -27.75
C GLY A 689 -26.05 13.81 -26.55
N ASN A 690 -25.92 14.95 -25.86
CA ASN A 690 -26.58 15.36 -24.61
C ASN A 690 -26.06 14.70 -23.34
N GLU A 691 -24.99 13.95 -23.35
CA GLU A 691 -24.33 13.41 -22.17
C GLU A 691 -23.75 14.56 -21.33
N ALA A 692 -23.97 14.51 -20.03
CA ALA A 692 -23.33 15.41 -19.08
C ALA A 692 -21.95 14.87 -18.71
N LEU A 693 -20.91 15.69 -18.78
CA LEU A 693 -19.52 15.30 -18.59
C LEU A 693 -18.89 16.07 -17.42
N ALA A 694 -18.24 15.37 -16.51
CA ALA A 694 -17.41 15.92 -15.45
C ALA A 694 -15.97 16.19 -15.94
N ILE A 695 -15.50 15.37 -16.90
CA ILE A 695 -14.25 15.56 -17.65
C ILE A 695 -14.60 15.46 -19.13
N ASP A 696 -14.18 16.44 -19.92
CA ASP A 696 -14.58 16.63 -21.30
C ASP A 696 -13.33 16.84 -22.18
N GLY A 697 -12.91 15.78 -22.86
CA GLY A 697 -11.84 15.84 -23.87
C GLY A 697 -12.39 16.43 -25.17
N ARG A 698 -11.77 17.48 -25.65
CA ARG A 698 -12.19 18.18 -26.87
C ARG A 698 -11.08 18.20 -27.91
N PRO A 699 -11.40 18.40 -29.18
CA PRO A 699 -10.40 18.87 -30.15
C PRO A 699 -9.72 20.14 -29.65
N ALA A 700 -8.63 20.56 -30.32
CA ALA A 700 -7.95 21.78 -29.96
C ALA A 700 -8.93 22.95 -29.82
N PHE A 701 -8.82 23.71 -28.72
CA PHE A 701 -9.69 24.88 -28.51
C PHE A 701 -9.45 25.95 -29.57
N GLY A 702 -10.54 26.48 -30.12
CA GLY A 702 -10.56 27.55 -31.10
C GLY A 702 -11.79 28.43 -30.93
N THR A 703 -11.90 29.49 -31.72
CA THR A 703 -13.02 30.44 -31.63
C THR A 703 -14.38 29.82 -32.00
N SER A 704 -14.39 28.65 -32.62
CA SER A 704 -15.59 27.84 -32.88
C SER A 704 -15.98 26.89 -31.77
N THR A 705 -15.12 26.75 -30.73
CA THR A 705 -15.39 25.84 -29.61
C THR A 705 -16.45 26.44 -28.69
N VAL A 706 -17.52 25.70 -28.50
CA VAL A 706 -18.65 26.06 -27.64
C VAL A 706 -18.95 24.87 -26.74
N LEU A 707 -18.97 25.11 -25.42
CA LEU A 707 -19.22 24.14 -24.37
C LEU A 707 -20.47 24.57 -23.59
N PRO A 708 -21.67 24.04 -23.91
CA PRO A 708 -22.84 24.26 -23.08
C PRO A 708 -22.61 23.66 -21.69
N LEU A 709 -22.98 24.37 -20.62
CA LEU A 709 -22.82 23.92 -19.24
C LEU A 709 -24.19 23.58 -18.64
N ALA A 710 -24.25 22.41 -17.97
CA ALA A 710 -25.37 22.02 -17.13
C ALA A 710 -25.04 22.36 -15.69
N VAL A 711 -25.89 23.13 -15.04
CA VAL A 711 -25.75 23.58 -13.65
C VAL A 711 -26.98 23.15 -12.85
N GLY A 712 -26.76 22.31 -11.84
CA GLY A 712 -27.72 21.92 -10.81
C GLY A 712 -27.32 22.49 -9.46
N VAL A 713 -28.31 22.99 -8.72
CA VAL A 713 -28.10 23.53 -7.36
C VAL A 713 -29.19 23.04 -6.40
N PRO A 714 -28.89 22.91 -5.09
CA PRO A 714 -29.84 22.32 -4.13
C PRO A 714 -31.03 23.22 -3.78
N ALA A 715 -30.90 24.53 -3.87
CA ALA A 715 -31.92 25.48 -3.44
C ALA A 715 -31.77 26.85 -4.12
N ALA A 716 -32.75 27.73 -3.92
CA ALA A 716 -32.62 29.14 -4.27
C ALA A 716 -31.46 29.78 -3.48
N GLY A 717 -30.70 30.65 -4.12
CA GLY A 717 -29.56 31.29 -3.48
C GLY A 717 -28.55 31.90 -4.44
N SER A 718 -27.43 32.33 -3.90
CA SER A 718 -26.31 32.87 -4.65
C SER A 718 -25.23 31.78 -4.81
N TYR A 719 -24.74 31.62 -6.04
CA TYR A 719 -23.73 30.63 -6.41
C TYR A 719 -22.63 31.29 -7.26
N THR A 720 -21.46 30.67 -7.29
CA THR A 720 -20.32 31.20 -8.05
C THR A 720 -19.79 30.12 -8.99
N LEU A 721 -19.64 30.47 -10.27
CA LEU A 721 -18.79 29.74 -11.22
C LEU A 721 -17.40 30.36 -11.21
N ALA A 722 -16.38 29.59 -10.84
CA ALA A 722 -14.99 30.05 -10.75
C ALA A 722 -14.09 29.28 -11.72
N ALA A 723 -13.28 29.96 -12.50
CA ALA A 723 -12.19 29.38 -13.25
C ALA A 723 -10.98 29.20 -12.31
N VAL A 724 -10.75 27.96 -11.87
CA VAL A 724 -9.66 27.60 -10.95
C VAL A 724 -8.34 27.45 -11.70
N ALA A 725 -8.41 26.94 -12.95
CA ALA A 725 -7.25 26.83 -13.80
C ALA A 725 -7.62 27.12 -15.27
N LEU A 726 -6.75 27.85 -15.94
CA LEU A 726 -6.75 28.12 -17.37
C LEU A 726 -5.34 27.79 -17.90
N ASN A 727 -4.94 26.52 -17.75
CA ASN A 727 -3.57 26.08 -18.02
C ASN A 727 -3.34 25.88 -19.53
N ASN A 728 -2.18 26.30 -20.02
CA ASN A 728 -1.71 26.07 -21.39
C ASN A 728 -2.68 26.49 -22.51
N LEU A 729 -3.68 27.34 -22.19
CA LEU A 729 -4.54 27.91 -23.22
C LEU A 729 -3.70 28.75 -24.16
N PRO A 730 -3.92 28.67 -25.52
CA PRO A 730 -3.23 29.51 -26.48
C PRO A 730 -3.25 30.98 -26.06
N ALA A 731 -2.13 31.67 -26.19
CA ALA A 731 -2.02 33.09 -25.81
C ALA A 731 -2.95 33.98 -26.65
N THR A 732 -3.40 33.46 -27.79
CA THR A 732 -4.33 34.13 -28.76
C THR A 732 -5.79 33.95 -28.38
N LEU A 733 -6.12 33.15 -27.33
CA LEU A 733 -7.50 32.83 -26.94
C LEU A 733 -7.79 33.29 -25.50
N ASP A 734 -8.97 33.82 -25.31
CA ASP A 734 -9.59 34.06 -24.01
C ASP A 734 -10.80 33.11 -23.82
N ALA A 735 -10.92 32.53 -22.64
CA ALA A 735 -12.11 31.77 -22.25
C ALA A 735 -13.17 32.73 -21.71
N VAL A 736 -14.37 32.67 -22.26
CA VAL A 736 -15.49 33.54 -21.94
C VAL A 736 -16.70 32.75 -21.48
N LEU A 737 -17.17 33.05 -20.27
CA LEU A 737 -18.42 32.51 -19.74
C LEU A 737 -19.58 33.40 -20.19
N VAL A 738 -20.61 32.83 -20.77
CA VAL A 738 -21.83 33.52 -21.20
C VAL A 738 -22.98 33.06 -20.32
N ASP A 739 -23.68 33.99 -19.68
CA ASP A 739 -24.94 33.76 -18.98
C ASP A 739 -26.11 34.16 -19.85
N ALA A 740 -26.80 33.18 -20.44
CA ALA A 740 -27.91 33.43 -21.36
C ALA A 740 -29.14 34.09 -20.70
N LEU A 741 -29.29 33.95 -19.37
CA LEU A 741 -30.40 34.55 -18.63
C LEU A 741 -30.25 36.07 -18.46
N THR A 742 -29.04 36.54 -18.20
CA THR A 742 -28.74 37.95 -17.94
C THR A 742 -28.12 38.65 -19.14
N GLY A 743 -27.68 37.90 -20.16
CA GLY A 743 -26.92 38.41 -21.29
C GLY A 743 -25.47 38.82 -20.94
N GLN A 744 -25.01 38.51 -19.73
CA GLN A 744 -23.65 38.85 -19.30
C GLN A 744 -22.62 37.94 -19.93
N THR A 745 -21.48 38.54 -20.30
CA THR A 745 -20.31 37.86 -20.80
C THR A 745 -19.10 38.16 -19.92
N VAL A 746 -18.38 37.16 -19.43
CA VAL A 746 -17.29 37.28 -18.48
C VAL A 746 -16.03 36.68 -19.05
N ASN A 747 -14.97 37.47 -19.26
CA ASN A 747 -13.65 36.97 -19.63
C ASN A 747 -12.99 36.36 -18.37
N LEU A 748 -12.85 35.05 -18.34
CA LEU A 748 -12.37 34.30 -17.17
C LEU A 748 -10.86 34.50 -16.88
N ARG A 749 -10.08 35.03 -17.82
CA ARG A 749 -8.70 35.48 -17.53
C ARG A 749 -8.65 36.79 -16.76
N GLN A 750 -9.60 37.67 -16.99
CA GLN A 750 -9.66 39.01 -16.34
C GLN A 750 -10.48 38.95 -15.05
N GLN A 751 -11.57 38.22 -15.08
CA GLN A 751 -12.46 38.00 -13.95
C GLN A 751 -12.69 36.51 -13.76
N PRO A 752 -11.90 35.83 -12.92
CA PRO A 752 -11.92 34.36 -12.82
C PRO A 752 -13.15 33.82 -12.10
N ALA A 753 -14.05 34.66 -11.61
CA ALA A 753 -15.25 34.25 -10.89
C ALA A 753 -16.46 35.06 -11.32
N TYR A 754 -17.60 34.37 -11.51
CA TYR A 754 -18.90 34.97 -11.80
C TYR A 754 -19.94 34.47 -10.78
N THR A 755 -20.50 35.41 -10.02
CA THR A 755 -21.56 35.13 -9.05
C THR A 755 -22.94 35.39 -9.68
N PHE A 756 -23.88 34.49 -9.46
CA PHE A 756 -25.23 34.51 -10.02
C PHE A 756 -26.24 34.05 -8.98
N SER A 757 -27.46 34.52 -9.15
CA SER A 757 -28.59 34.13 -8.28
C SER A 757 -29.48 33.11 -8.99
N VAL A 758 -30.06 32.20 -8.20
CA VAL A 758 -30.99 31.19 -8.61
C VAL A 758 -32.26 31.29 -7.80
N THR A 759 -33.42 31.31 -8.43
CA THR A 759 -34.73 31.24 -7.81
C THR A 759 -35.14 29.80 -7.47
N ALA A 760 -36.17 29.61 -6.65
CA ALA A 760 -36.68 28.28 -6.31
C ALA A 760 -37.13 27.48 -7.55
N ALA A 761 -37.76 28.12 -8.50
CA ALA A 761 -38.19 27.51 -9.77
C ALA A 761 -36.99 27.07 -10.63
N GLN A 762 -35.91 27.83 -10.63
CA GLN A 762 -34.69 27.52 -11.36
C GLN A 762 -33.88 26.41 -10.68
N ALA A 763 -33.90 26.34 -9.34
CA ALA A 763 -33.22 25.30 -8.58
C ALA A 763 -33.87 23.91 -8.75
N ALA A 764 -35.15 23.85 -9.07
CA ALA A 764 -35.88 22.60 -9.28
C ALA A 764 -35.51 21.85 -10.59
N ALA A 765 -34.73 22.48 -11.47
CA ALA A 765 -34.35 21.89 -12.74
C ALA A 765 -32.86 22.16 -13.06
N THR A 766 -32.18 21.15 -13.61
CA THR A 766 -30.83 21.36 -14.17
C THR A 766 -30.91 22.35 -15.33
N SER A 767 -30.17 23.45 -15.22
CA SER A 767 -30.24 24.56 -16.18
C SER A 767 -29.06 24.54 -17.15
N ARG A 768 -29.32 24.78 -18.44
CA ARG A 768 -28.34 25.07 -19.49
C ARG A 768 -28.13 26.57 -19.67
N ARG A 769 -28.23 27.34 -18.62
CA ARG A 769 -28.10 28.79 -18.58
C ARG A 769 -26.76 29.30 -19.06
N PHE A 770 -25.71 28.53 -18.83
CA PHE A 770 -24.34 28.95 -19.08
C PHE A 770 -23.70 28.24 -20.27
N THR A 771 -22.81 28.99 -20.92
CA THR A 771 -21.98 28.46 -22.03
C THR A 771 -20.56 28.97 -21.85
N LEU A 772 -19.57 28.10 -21.99
CA LEU A 772 -18.17 28.47 -22.09
C LEU A 772 -17.79 28.55 -23.57
N THR A 773 -17.27 29.69 -24.03
CA THR A 773 -16.80 29.93 -25.40
C THR A 773 -15.37 30.43 -25.38
N PHE A 774 -14.72 30.37 -26.53
CA PHE A 774 -13.38 30.90 -26.71
C PHE A 774 -13.38 31.98 -27.78
N VAL A 775 -12.82 33.14 -27.49
CA VAL A 775 -12.73 34.27 -28.40
C VAL A 775 -11.26 34.60 -28.68
N ALA A 776 -11.02 35.18 -29.88
CA ALA A 776 -9.69 35.68 -30.17
C ALA A 776 -9.31 36.78 -29.16
N ARG A 777 -8.16 36.62 -28.52
CA ARG A 777 -7.62 37.62 -27.64
C ARG A 777 -7.18 38.82 -28.46
N THR A 778 -7.85 39.94 -28.29
CA THR A 778 -7.36 41.21 -28.79
C THR A 778 -6.09 41.54 -28.00
N ALA A 779 -4.93 41.42 -28.62
CA ALA A 779 -3.72 41.95 -28.03
C ALA A 779 -3.97 43.44 -27.78
N LEU A 780 -4.04 43.87 -26.51
CA LEU A 780 -3.75 45.29 -26.24
C LEU A 780 -2.37 45.51 -26.84
N ALA A 781 -2.31 46.36 -27.87
CA ALA A 781 -1.05 46.77 -28.43
C ALA A 781 -0.22 47.28 -27.24
N THR A 782 0.78 46.54 -26.83
CA THR A 782 1.80 47.09 -25.95
C THR A 782 2.38 48.24 -26.69
N ALA A 783 2.15 49.46 -26.21
CA ALA A 783 2.77 50.68 -26.78
C ALA A 783 4.27 50.36 -26.88
N ALA A 784 4.81 50.52 -28.07
CA ALA A 784 6.23 50.26 -28.31
C ALA A 784 7.01 51.05 -27.26
N ALA A 785 7.85 50.38 -26.48
CA ALA A 785 8.63 51.04 -25.44
C ALA A 785 9.56 52.05 -26.15
N LEU A 786 9.50 53.32 -25.68
CA LEU A 786 10.33 54.40 -26.16
C LEU A 786 11.82 53.97 -26.07
N THR A 787 12.53 54.03 -27.19
CA THR A 787 13.92 53.61 -27.26
C THR A 787 14.87 54.80 -27.25
N ALA A 788 16.13 54.59 -26.88
CA ALA A 788 17.13 55.67 -26.90
C ALA A 788 17.38 56.21 -28.31
N ALA A 789 17.12 55.44 -29.37
CA ALA A 789 17.31 55.87 -30.76
C ALA A 789 16.27 56.92 -31.17
N GLU A 790 15.06 56.87 -30.63
CA GLU A 790 13.96 57.75 -31.00
C GLU A 790 14.06 59.14 -30.31
N ILE A 791 14.90 59.29 -29.27
CA ILE A 791 15.09 60.56 -28.58
C ILE A 791 16.22 61.32 -29.26
N THR A 792 15.92 62.51 -29.74
CA THR A 792 16.93 63.39 -30.33
C THR A 792 17.37 64.43 -29.32
N LEU A 793 18.69 64.67 -29.20
CA LEU A 793 19.33 65.61 -28.29
C LEU A 793 20.28 66.54 -29.02
N TYR A 794 20.10 67.88 -28.92
CA TYR A 794 20.93 68.85 -29.60
C TYR A 794 20.92 70.22 -28.91
N PRO A 795 22.00 71.03 -29.00
CA PRO A 795 23.29 70.64 -29.48
C PRO A 795 23.96 69.65 -28.50
N ASN A 796 24.79 68.77 -28.96
CA ASN A 796 25.66 67.91 -28.13
C ASN A 796 27.01 67.80 -28.84
N PRO A 797 28.07 68.48 -28.40
CA PRO A 797 28.19 69.17 -27.10
C PRO A 797 27.31 70.43 -26.96
N ALA A 798 26.98 70.77 -25.70
CA ALA A 798 26.16 71.91 -25.31
C ALA A 798 26.90 72.82 -24.37
N HIS A 799 26.60 74.18 -24.34
CA HIS A 799 27.20 75.15 -23.42
C HIS A 799 26.31 75.50 -22.26
N ALA A 800 25.20 76.24 -22.46
CA ALA A 800 24.31 76.67 -21.40
C ALA A 800 23.02 75.91 -21.34
N ALA A 801 22.59 75.29 -22.43
CA ALA A 801 21.36 74.48 -22.51
C ALA A 801 21.37 73.55 -23.71
N PHE A 802 20.56 72.51 -23.65
CA PHE A 802 20.32 71.60 -24.78
C PHE A 802 18.82 71.28 -24.88
N THR A 803 18.41 70.87 -26.08
CA THR A 803 17.03 70.51 -26.36
C THR A 803 16.95 69.00 -26.49
N VAL A 804 15.90 68.39 -25.92
CA VAL A 804 15.57 67.02 -26.03
C VAL A 804 14.21 66.91 -26.76
N LEU A 805 14.18 66.21 -27.89
CA LEU A 805 12.93 65.87 -28.55
C LEU A 805 12.53 64.47 -28.17
N VAL A 806 11.37 64.32 -27.58
CA VAL A 806 10.81 63.06 -27.14
C VAL A 806 9.51 62.83 -27.93
N PRO A 807 9.43 61.73 -28.71
CA PRO A 807 8.19 61.41 -29.41
C PRO A 807 7.07 61.10 -28.45
N GLY A 808 5.83 61.18 -28.89
CA GLY A 808 4.67 60.86 -28.08
C GLY A 808 4.64 59.40 -27.76
N ALA A 809 4.34 59.05 -26.50
CA ALA A 809 4.18 57.65 -26.07
C ALA A 809 2.75 57.40 -25.58
N ALA A 810 2.11 56.38 -26.09
CA ALA A 810 0.74 56.06 -25.73
C ALA A 810 0.61 55.72 -24.24
N GLY A 811 -0.35 56.35 -23.58
CA GLY A 811 -0.62 56.13 -22.15
C GLY A 811 0.26 56.92 -21.16
N ALA A 812 1.19 57.73 -21.64
CA ALA A 812 2.04 58.56 -20.74
C ALA A 812 1.67 60.03 -20.90
N ALA A 813 1.22 60.69 -19.82
CA ALA A 813 0.86 62.11 -19.82
C ALA A 813 2.02 63.02 -19.41
N GLN A 814 3.05 62.49 -18.81
CA GLN A 814 4.20 63.24 -18.29
C GLN A 814 5.54 62.58 -18.55
N LEU A 815 6.56 63.43 -18.75
CA LEU A 815 7.95 63.07 -18.91
C LEU A 815 8.74 63.65 -17.72
N HIS A 816 9.58 62.84 -17.09
CA HIS A 816 10.57 63.30 -16.11
C HIS A 816 11.98 63.15 -16.72
N ALA A 817 12.76 64.19 -16.57
CA ALA A 817 14.13 64.25 -17.05
C ALA A 817 15.09 64.56 -15.88
N ASP A 818 15.98 63.63 -15.62
CA ASP A 818 17.06 63.79 -14.64
C ASP A 818 18.41 63.87 -15.38
N LEU A 819 19.17 64.93 -15.13
CA LEU A 819 20.55 65.05 -15.62
C LEU A 819 21.49 64.57 -14.49
N LEU A 820 22.31 63.61 -14.78
CA LEU A 820 23.23 63.03 -13.79
C LEU A 820 24.68 63.36 -14.16
N ASN A 821 25.51 63.68 -13.18
CA ASN A 821 26.96 63.81 -13.34
C ASN A 821 27.68 62.47 -13.47
N ALA A 822 29.00 62.45 -13.65
CA ALA A 822 29.81 61.25 -13.77
C ALA A 822 29.79 60.33 -12.53
N LEU A 823 29.38 60.82 -11.37
CA LEU A 823 29.20 60.10 -10.11
C LEU A 823 27.79 59.53 -9.94
N GLY A 824 26.89 59.71 -10.93
CA GLY A 824 25.52 59.29 -10.89
C GLY A 824 24.57 60.15 -10.02
N GLN A 825 25.01 61.31 -9.57
CA GLN A 825 24.23 62.25 -8.81
C GLN A 825 23.34 63.12 -9.72
N VAL A 826 22.06 63.28 -9.40
CA VAL A 826 21.15 64.12 -10.15
C VAL A 826 21.51 65.61 -9.90
N VAL A 827 21.95 66.31 -10.92
CA VAL A 827 22.35 67.73 -10.88
C VAL A 827 21.26 68.70 -11.40
N ARG A 828 20.32 68.19 -12.21
CA ARG A 828 19.10 68.88 -12.66
C ARG A 828 17.94 67.90 -12.72
N ARG A 829 16.75 68.37 -12.39
CA ARG A 829 15.52 67.58 -12.55
C ARG A 829 14.46 68.50 -13.20
N GLN A 830 13.77 67.97 -14.19
CA GLN A 830 12.72 68.71 -14.91
C GLN A 830 11.59 67.75 -15.29
N ALA A 831 10.37 68.20 -15.30
CA ALA A 831 9.21 67.52 -15.77
C ALA A 831 8.49 68.33 -16.85
N ALA A 832 7.91 67.62 -17.85
CA ALA A 832 7.15 68.23 -18.88
C ALA A 832 5.94 67.34 -19.26
N ALA A 833 4.87 67.93 -19.77
CA ALA A 833 3.78 67.19 -20.37
C ALA A 833 4.25 66.52 -21.66
N LEU A 834 3.77 65.26 -21.87
CA LEU A 834 4.07 64.52 -23.07
C LEU A 834 2.78 64.29 -23.87
N PRO A 835 2.37 65.20 -24.75
CA PRO A 835 1.22 65.00 -25.63
C PRO A 835 1.49 63.91 -26.68
N ALA A 836 0.43 63.37 -27.31
CA ALA A 836 0.55 62.32 -28.33
C ALA A 836 1.44 62.73 -29.52
N ALA A 837 1.61 64.01 -29.79
CA ALA A 837 2.51 64.56 -30.83
C ALA A 837 3.97 64.62 -30.41
N GLY A 838 4.28 64.23 -29.17
CA GLY A 838 5.61 64.35 -28.57
C GLY A 838 5.85 65.73 -27.92
N THR A 839 7.03 65.89 -27.30
CA THR A 839 7.38 67.15 -26.61
C THR A 839 8.83 67.54 -26.86
N ARG A 840 9.06 68.84 -26.79
CA ARG A 840 10.39 69.48 -26.84
C ARG A 840 10.73 70.00 -25.44
N LEU A 841 11.72 69.39 -24.82
CA LEU A 841 12.19 69.79 -23.49
C LEU A 841 13.54 70.51 -23.62
N VAL A 842 13.63 71.72 -23.09
CA VAL A 842 14.90 72.46 -23.02
C VAL A 842 15.48 72.24 -21.61
N VAL A 843 16.61 71.65 -21.53
CA VAL A 843 17.33 71.38 -20.26
C VAL A 843 18.37 72.47 -20.04
N ASP A 844 18.19 73.29 -18.99
CA ASP A 844 19.16 74.28 -18.59
C ASP A 844 20.36 73.63 -17.93
N ALA A 845 21.55 73.86 -18.46
CA ALA A 845 22.84 73.31 -17.99
C ALA A 845 23.72 74.47 -17.45
N THR A 846 23.19 75.72 -17.30
CA THR A 846 23.96 76.89 -16.83
C THR A 846 24.55 76.60 -15.45
N GLY A 847 25.87 76.90 -15.28
CA GLY A 847 26.62 76.70 -14.03
C GLY A 847 27.02 75.26 -13.72
N LEU A 848 26.81 74.33 -14.64
CA LEU A 848 27.39 72.98 -14.56
C LEU A 848 28.80 72.93 -15.16
N ALA A 849 29.69 72.14 -14.60
CA ALA A 849 31.07 72.07 -15.07
C ALA A 849 31.13 71.34 -16.43
N ALA A 850 32.09 71.71 -17.29
CA ALA A 850 32.34 71.00 -18.53
C ALA A 850 32.64 69.54 -18.26
N GLY A 851 32.01 68.64 -19.02
CA GLY A 851 32.14 67.21 -18.75
C GLY A 851 31.07 66.40 -19.43
N VAL A 852 31.09 65.06 -19.15
CA VAL A 852 30.09 64.11 -19.65
C VAL A 852 29.01 63.86 -18.60
N TYR A 853 27.78 64.07 -19.00
CA TYR A 853 26.57 63.84 -18.23
C TYR A 853 25.70 62.78 -18.86
N THR A 854 24.83 62.17 -18.04
CA THR A 854 23.78 61.19 -18.48
C THR A 854 22.43 61.80 -18.26
N LEU A 855 21.67 62.00 -19.31
CA LEU A 855 20.27 62.40 -19.24
C LEU A 855 19.41 61.13 -19.13
N ARG A 856 18.74 60.94 -18.02
CA ARG A 856 17.75 59.88 -17.77
C ARG A 856 16.36 60.45 -17.98
N LEU A 857 15.63 59.92 -18.94
CA LEU A 857 14.24 60.27 -19.24
C LEU A 857 13.34 59.12 -18.77
N GLN A 858 12.33 59.44 -17.97
CA GLN A 858 11.29 58.51 -17.56
C GLN A 858 9.94 58.92 -18.14
N VAL A 859 9.36 57.99 -18.89
CA VAL A 859 8.04 58.10 -19.52
C VAL A 859 7.20 56.92 -19.12
N GLY A 860 6.27 57.11 -18.17
CA GLY A 860 5.52 55.99 -17.55
C GLY A 860 6.46 54.99 -16.86
N ALA A 861 6.37 53.73 -17.22
CA ALA A 861 7.24 52.68 -16.70
C ALA A 861 8.58 52.54 -17.45
N THR A 862 8.79 53.22 -18.56
CA THR A 862 9.99 53.15 -19.39
C THR A 862 11.02 54.21 -18.98
N ALA A 863 12.26 53.83 -18.72
CA ALA A 863 13.38 54.73 -18.47
C ALA A 863 14.40 54.60 -19.60
N VAL A 864 14.78 55.72 -20.20
CA VAL A 864 15.77 55.81 -21.27
C VAL A 864 16.91 56.72 -20.87
N ALA A 865 18.12 56.34 -21.19
CA ALA A 865 19.32 57.15 -20.89
C ALA A 865 20.02 57.61 -22.19
N LYS A 866 20.42 58.89 -22.22
CA LYS A 866 21.18 59.52 -23.31
C LYS A 866 22.39 60.24 -22.73
N ARG A 867 23.52 60.17 -23.41
CA ARG A 867 24.75 60.84 -23.06
C ARG A 867 24.73 62.30 -23.60
N VAL A 868 25.12 63.25 -22.75
CA VAL A 868 25.25 64.69 -23.04
C VAL A 868 26.66 65.13 -22.71
N VAL A 869 27.29 65.88 -23.58
CA VAL A 869 28.56 66.51 -23.32
C VAL A 869 28.33 68.03 -23.12
N LEU A 870 28.81 68.61 -22.00
CA LEU A 870 28.80 70.06 -21.70
C LEU A 870 30.21 70.60 -21.93
N GLN A 871 30.31 71.75 -22.57
CA GLN A 871 31.54 72.47 -22.85
C GLN A 871 31.55 73.80 -22.22
#